data_e41455c3bb925dd565d3bf76752a2edf
#
_entry.id   e41455c3bb925dd565d3bf76752a2edf
#
_cell.length_a   1.000
_cell.length_b   1.000
_cell.length_c   1.000
_cell.angle_alpha   90.00
_cell.angle_beta   90.00
_cell.angle_gamma   90.00
#
_symmetry.space_group_name_H-M   'P 1'
#
loop_
_entity.id
_entity.type
_entity.pdbx_description
1 polymer ?
#
loop_
_entity_poly.entity_id
_entity_poly.type
_entity_poly.pdbx_seq_one_letter_code
_entity_poly.pdbx_strand_id
1 'polypeptide(L)'
;MCQFLGVAQEKGILRGRALEKGTKEPLPNAAVTIVGTFYQTLTDFDGNFEIKDIKPGTYSVKFQFIGYQPILFNDIRITSKKPVNLTAELQEQSEMLNAVTVVGRKNQVDLEKASSAITLTGNEIGKLVAKGVEDVLAQQAGVQRTTDGLQIRGARVYETEYLIDGISAQDPLAGTGGGVSVSSSSVGSLNLMTGGASAEYGGGSAGIINTRIKEGGEKFSWGLNYQTDQIVDATSFNTDELEVTLSTPVPFTKKKLRLFTTARGQWTDHYFGSTATQLKSSLFPDQPEFWAPRQSNDYTHTVKLSYANKTVGKFTLTNSHSLKVNQNSRTLQIVGFDALLTPGFQYDRSNNLDNATTYTHHSNLTVLGWNKRINAKTGLTISAGRLFTNLRADANGRPFRAETVDQIYDEAYIFTGDLTVFNPNDPYGNYYLIPGNGLINNGGVTPIWHDHYAAENTFKGKLTFQPNAIHTISGGLEHALTEYQWVDVYRPWVGAPIVLNDSTTTPSVSIGSSNDIWKVSPQKGGLFAQDRIEYKGVKATLGMRFNYWAPGKFADNAVADSTSPVLPAIRDAYNQNSFNAGGLSWKVRLLPRLNVSFPVTENNVLYFNYGHSMRMPHPRFMYAGLDPQYQDRSFLSSLGNPNLNPEVNISYEVGYKTLVGSRIGWTINAFNNNRFDYIVSRRVITTDATGRPVTKTMYINQDYAKIIGVETQLNARLNNSFTSFFNGSYQQARGKSNSARESALQIAQTGEVPLTQEQFLAWDRPWKFN
;
A
#
# COMPACT_ATOMS: atom_id res chain seq x y z
N MET A 1 50.82 -27.14 38.29
CA MET A 1 49.66 -26.54 39.01
C MET A 1 49.55 -25.06 38.60
N CYS A 2 48.83 -24.76 37.53
CA CYS A 2 48.55 -23.38 37.16
C CYS A 2 47.26 -22.93 37.90
N GLN A 3 47.44 -22.05 38.90
CA GLN A 3 46.33 -21.36 39.52
C GLN A 3 45.75 -20.32 38.53
N PHE A 4 44.58 -20.56 38.00
CA PHE A 4 43.75 -19.51 37.38
C PHE A 4 43.26 -18.57 38.48
N LEU A 5 43.92 -17.44 38.65
CA LEU A 5 43.37 -16.31 39.40
C LEU A 5 42.14 -15.79 38.60
N GLY A 6 40.96 -16.18 39.04
CA GLY A 6 39.72 -15.60 38.59
C GLY A 6 39.67 -14.13 39.05
N VAL A 7 39.94 -13.19 38.14
CA VAL A 7 39.66 -11.76 38.36
C VAL A 7 38.16 -11.63 38.45
N ALA A 8 37.66 -11.39 39.66
CA ALA A 8 36.24 -11.02 39.86
C ALA A 8 35.96 -9.75 39.06
N GLN A 9 35.22 -9.90 37.95
CA GLN A 9 34.88 -8.79 37.10
C GLN A 9 33.93 -7.88 37.88
N GLU A 10 34.42 -6.72 38.33
CA GLU A 10 33.60 -5.72 39.04
C GLU A 10 32.38 -5.34 38.21
N LYS A 11 31.20 -5.36 38.82
CA LYS A 11 29.91 -5.15 38.17
C LYS A 11 29.39 -3.74 38.40
N GLY A 12 28.70 -3.18 37.43
CA GLY A 12 28.09 -1.85 37.48
C GLY A 12 26.63 -1.84 37.95
N ILE A 13 26.15 -0.67 38.30
CA ILE A 13 24.76 -0.44 38.75
C ILE A 13 24.18 0.71 37.93
N LEU A 14 22.97 0.52 37.41
CA LEU A 14 22.13 1.54 36.80
C LEU A 14 20.87 1.75 37.67
N ARG A 15 20.61 2.98 38.09
CA ARG A 15 19.42 3.33 38.84
C ARG A 15 18.86 4.67 38.42
N GLY A 16 17.63 5.00 38.84
CA GLY A 16 17.03 6.28 38.49
C GLY A 16 15.53 6.28 38.61
N ARG A 17 14.86 7.15 37.87
CA ARG A 17 13.39 7.34 37.94
C ARG A 17 12.77 7.47 36.56
N ALA A 18 11.53 6.98 36.41
CA ALA A 18 10.66 7.27 35.29
C ALA A 18 9.51 8.18 35.74
N LEU A 19 9.37 9.31 35.08
CA LEU A 19 8.39 10.36 35.40
C LEU A 19 7.57 10.73 34.15
N GLU A 20 6.37 11.23 34.35
CA GLU A 20 5.59 11.86 33.30
C GLU A 20 6.20 13.23 32.95
N LYS A 21 6.39 13.48 31.65
CA LYS A 21 6.85 14.77 31.16
C LYS A 21 5.73 15.80 31.28
N GLY A 22 5.93 16.79 32.08
CA GLY A 22 4.96 17.87 32.33
C GLY A 22 4.44 17.91 33.77
N THR A 23 3.83 16.85 34.29
CA THR A 23 3.37 16.77 35.66
C THR A 23 4.46 16.38 36.65
N LYS A 24 5.50 15.70 36.18
CA LYS A 24 6.55 15.07 37.01
C LYS A 24 6.02 13.99 37.96
N GLU A 25 4.82 13.49 37.70
CA GLU A 25 4.28 12.36 38.44
C GLU A 25 5.09 11.09 38.20
N PRO A 26 5.32 10.25 39.21
CA PRO A 26 6.02 8.99 39.03
C PRO A 26 5.23 8.03 38.16
N LEU A 27 5.92 7.23 37.35
CA LEU A 27 5.34 6.20 36.50
C LEU A 27 5.67 4.80 37.05
N PRO A 28 4.79 4.24 37.91
CA PRO A 28 5.00 2.91 38.48
C PRO A 28 4.79 1.81 37.44
N ASN A 29 5.57 0.73 37.54
CA ASN A 29 5.57 -0.37 36.60
C ASN A 29 6.02 0.01 35.14
N ALA A 30 6.78 1.09 34.99
CA ALA A 30 7.44 1.36 33.74
C ALA A 30 8.59 0.36 33.53
N ALA A 31 8.64 -0.26 32.36
CA ALA A 31 9.71 -1.19 32.01
C ALA A 31 11.00 -0.44 31.68
N VAL A 32 12.08 -0.82 32.30
CA VAL A 32 13.44 -0.32 32.05
C VAL A 32 14.29 -1.49 31.57
N THR A 33 14.75 -1.41 30.32
CA THR A 33 15.48 -2.50 29.65
C THR A 33 16.80 -1.97 29.10
N ILE A 34 17.91 -2.69 29.35
CA ILE A 34 19.17 -2.45 28.65
C ILE A 34 19.14 -3.25 27.35
N VAL A 35 19.05 -2.52 26.24
CA VAL A 35 18.80 -3.10 24.90
C VAL A 35 19.91 -4.08 24.51
N GLY A 36 19.53 -5.22 23.92
CA GLY A 36 20.46 -6.26 23.50
C GLY A 36 21.03 -7.11 24.64
N THR A 37 20.50 -6.97 25.88
CA THR A 37 20.97 -7.72 27.06
C THR A 37 19.82 -8.37 27.80
N PHE A 38 20.14 -9.15 28.84
CA PHE A 38 19.17 -9.75 29.75
C PHE A 38 18.80 -8.85 30.95
N TYR A 39 19.34 -7.63 31.00
CA TYR A 39 19.13 -6.70 32.11
C TYR A 39 17.84 -5.91 31.92
N GLN A 40 16.86 -6.15 32.80
CA GLN A 40 15.60 -5.44 32.82
C GLN A 40 15.00 -5.36 34.22
N THR A 41 14.19 -4.33 34.48
CA THR A 41 13.45 -4.15 35.73
C THR A 41 12.18 -3.33 35.51
N LEU A 42 11.32 -3.24 36.52
CA LEU A 42 10.20 -2.32 36.58
C LEU A 42 10.45 -1.21 37.59
N THR A 43 9.86 -0.05 37.36
CA THR A 43 9.83 1.01 38.36
C THR A 43 8.87 0.68 39.51
N ASP A 44 9.22 1.07 40.72
CA ASP A 44 8.37 1.01 41.91
C ASP A 44 7.25 2.06 41.91
N PHE A 45 6.48 2.15 42.99
CA PHE A 45 5.37 3.09 43.11
C PHE A 45 5.79 4.57 43.05
N ASP A 46 7.02 4.88 43.43
CA ASP A 46 7.62 6.20 43.34
C ASP A 46 8.34 6.45 42.03
N GLY A 47 8.22 5.52 41.06
CA GLY A 47 8.85 5.57 39.76
C GLY A 47 10.34 5.24 39.78
N ASN A 48 10.93 4.80 40.89
CA ASN A 48 12.34 4.47 40.96
C ASN A 48 12.64 3.08 40.39
N PHE A 49 13.85 2.89 39.91
CA PHE A 49 14.34 1.58 39.44
C PHE A 49 15.81 1.38 39.79
N GLU A 50 16.23 0.13 39.90
CA GLU A 50 17.63 -0.25 40.05
C GLU A 50 17.90 -1.57 39.28
N ILE A 51 18.97 -1.59 38.47
CA ILE A 51 19.50 -2.78 37.80
C ILE A 51 20.95 -2.97 38.29
N LYS A 52 21.21 -4.13 38.90
CA LYS A 52 22.52 -4.52 39.45
C LYS A 52 23.23 -5.50 38.52
N ASP A 53 24.49 -5.76 38.85
CA ASP A 53 25.30 -6.79 38.23
C ASP A 53 25.55 -6.61 36.73
N ILE A 54 25.52 -5.37 36.24
CA ILE A 54 25.74 -5.05 34.83
C ILE A 54 27.23 -5.09 34.53
N LYS A 55 27.65 -5.78 33.46
CA LYS A 55 29.04 -5.72 33.00
C LYS A 55 29.37 -4.27 32.59
N PRO A 56 30.58 -3.76 32.95
CA PRO A 56 31.01 -2.46 32.46
C PRO A 56 31.00 -2.38 30.94
N GLY A 57 30.40 -1.32 30.42
CA GLY A 57 30.20 -1.14 28.96
C GLY A 57 29.43 0.12 28.62
N THR A 58 29.20 0.34 27.32
CA THR A 58 28.34 1.40 26.81
C THR A 58 27.07 0.79 26.26
N TYR A 59 25.93 1.24 26.76
CA TYR A 59 24.63 0.62 26.54
C TYR A 59 23.59 1.61 26.05
N SER A 60 22.54 1.06 25.44
CA SER A 60 21.29 1.76 25.22
C SER A 60 20.24 1.32 26.24
N VAL A 61 19.61 2.28 26.92
CA VAL A 61 18.61 2.03 27.97
C VAL A 61 17.26 2.53 27.50
N LYS A 62 16.28 1.63 27.44
CA LYS A 62 14.92 1.92 27.03
C LYS A 62 13.98 1.99 28.21
N PHE A 63 13.20 3.03 28.25
CA PHE A 63 12.06 3.19 29.14
C PHE A 63 10.76 3.06 28.34
N GLN A 64 9.87 2.20 28.80
CA GLN A 64 8.60 1.96 28.17
C GLN A 64 7.48 1.89 29.21
N PHE A 65 6.40 2.62 28.96
CA PHE A 65 5.21 2.56 29.77
C PHE A 65 3.98 2.66 28.88
N ILE A 66 2.91 1.92 29.19
CA ILE A 66 1.72 1.86 28.32
C ILE A 66 1.05 3.23 28.25
N GLY A 67 0.72 3.67 27.03
CA GLY A 67 0.17 5.01 26.78
C GLY A 67 1.19 6.14 26.79
N TYR A 68 2.49 5.81 26.89
CA TYR A 68 3.59 6.78 26.79
C TYR A 68 4.52 6.46 25.65
N GLN A 69 5.10 7.50 25.07
CA GLN A 69 6.12 7.36 24.05
C GLN A 69 7.38 6.76 24.68
N PRO A 70 7.87 5.60 24.24
CA PRO A 70 9.09 5.03 24.75
C PRO A 70 10.28 5.98 24.55
N ILE A 71 11.18 6.02 25.51
CA ILE A 71 12.43 6.78 25.43
C ILE A 71 13.59 5.81 25.41
N LEU A 72 14.50 6.02 24.46
CA LEU A 72 15.76 5.31 24.33
C LEU A 72 16.93 6.24 24.61
N PHE A 73 17.67 5.99 25.66
CA PHE A 73 18.92 6.67 25.96
C PHE A 73 20.07 5.87 25.38
N ASN A 74 20.80 6.41 24.45
CA ASN A 74 21.99 5.79 23.87
C ASN A 74 23.28 6.30 24.54
N ASP A 75 24.37 5.55 24.35
CA ASP A 75 25.71 5.88 24.83
C ASP A 75 25.85 5.99 26.35
N ILE A 76 25.02 5.25 27.13
CA ILE A 76 25.10 5.21 28.58
C ILE A 76 26.27 4.35 29.00
N ARG A 77 27.34 4.98 29.50
CA ARG A 77 28.53 4.30 29.98
C ARG A 77 28.37 3.84 31.42
N ILE A 78 28.27 2.53 31.61
CA ILE A 78 28.19 1.90 32.93
C ILE A 78 29.59 1.40 33.33
N THR A 79 30.01 1.75 34.54
CA THR A 79 31.30 1.37 35.11
C THR A 79 31.06 0.74 36.47
N SER A 80 32.03 -0.03 36.95
CA SER A 80 31.99 -0.64 38.28
C SER A 80 32.22 0.35 39.44
N LYS A 81 32.79 1.53 39.12
CA LYS A 81 33.25 2.48 40.16
C LYS A 81 32.16 3.35 40.76
N LYS A 82 31.10 3.65 39.99
CA LYS A 82 29.98 4.50 40.41
C LYS A 82 28.65 4.07 39.75
N PRO A 83 27.54 4.04 40.53
CA PRO A 83 26.23 3.87 39.96
C PRO A 83 25.92 4.98 38.91
N VAL A 84 25.31 4.60 37.80
CA VAL A 84 24.79 5.57 36.81
C VAL A 84 23.35 5.90 37.20
N ASN A 85 23.05 7.19 37.36
CA ASN A 85 21.70 7.68 37.59
C ASN A 85 21.07 8.19 36.32
N LEU A 86 19.86 7.71 35.98
CA LEU A 86 19.16 8.07 34.76
C LEU A 86 17.69 8.40 35.05
N THR A 87 17.26 9.61 34.71
CA THR A 87 15.86 10.01 34.83
C THR A 87 15.24 10.09 33.45
N ALA A 88 14.15 9.36 33.24
CA ALA A 88 13.38 9.37 32.00
C ALA A 88 12.08 10.13 32.21
N GLU A 89 11.84 11.16 31.39
CA GLU A 89 10.59 11.91 31.36
C GLU A 89 9.77 11.49 30.15
N LEU A 90 8.88 10.51 30.34
CA LEU A 90 8.05 9.98 29.28
C LEU A 90 6.90 10.94 28.97
N GLN A 91 6.69 11.20 27.69
CA GLN A 91 5.57 11.98 27.22
C GLN A 91 4.37 11.07 27.01
N GLU A 92 3.22 11.43 27.56
CA GLU A 92 1.99 10.71 27.29
C GLU A 92 1.75 10.65 25.79
N GLN A 93 1.63 9.46 25.28
CA GLN A 93 1.37 9.21 23.88
C GLN A 93 -0.09 8.83 23.73
N SER A 94 -0.82 9.67 23.08
CA SER A 94 -2.21 9.39 22.74
C SER A 94 -2.37 8.36 21.61
N GLU A 95 -1.26 7.90 21.00
CA GLU A 95 -1.23 6.81 20.02
C GLU A 95 -0.31 5.69 20.53
N MET A 96 -0.82 4.46 20.57
CA MET A 96 -0.03 3.26 20.92
C MET A 96 0.84 2.81 19.74
N LEU A 97 1.70 3.68 19.27
CA LEU A 97 2.49 3.40 18.08
C LEU A 97 3.98 3.60 18.37
N ASN A 98 4.78 2.69 17.81
CA ASN A 98 6.21 2.46 18.01
C ASN A 98 7.18 3.63 17.72
N ALA A 99 6.77 4.87 17.89
CA ALA A 99 7.68 5.99 17.82
C ALA A 99 8.47 6.08 19.13
N VAL A 100 9.77 5.80 19.07
CA VAL A 100 10.69 5.89 20.23
C VAL A 100 11.37 7.25 20.19
N THR A 101 11.31 8.00 21.31
CA THR A 101 12.14 9.19 21.46
C THR A 101 13.57 8.75 21.77
N VAL A 102 14.52 9.07 20.90
CA VAL A 102 15.94 8.76 21.11
C VAL A 102 16.62 9.96 21.76
N VAL A 103 17.18 9.75 22.95
CA VAL A 103 18.03 10.72 23.65
C VAL A 103 19.48 10.27 23.49
N GLY A 104 20.32 11.17 22.99
CA GLY A 104 21.70 10.84 22.62
C GLY A 104 21.83 10.55 21.12
N ARG A 105 22.88 9.87 20.71
CA ARG A 105 23.12 9.52 19.32
C ARG A 105 22.28 8.31 18.93
N LYS A 106 21.54 8.40 17.82
CA LYS A 106 20.78 7.27 17.27
C LYS A 106 21.76 6.18 16.81
N ASN A 107 21.52 4.93 17.25
CA ASN A 107 22.25 3.78 16.74
C ASN A 107 22.01 3.61 15.23
N GLN A 108 23.02 3.14 14.52
CA GLN A 108 22.95 2.95 13.06
C GLN A 108 22.09 1.73 12.66
N VAL A 109 21.78 0.85 13.60
CA VAL A 109 20.86 -0.28 13.43
C VAL A 109 19.96 -0.41 14.65
N ASP A 110 18.70 -0.77 14.41
CA ASP A 110 17.72 -1.02 15.46
C ASP A 110 17.82 -2.49 15.92
N LEU A 111 18.51 -2.72 17.03
CA LEU A 111 18.66 -4.04 17.64
C LEU A 111 17.38 -4.55 18.31
N GLU A 112 16.38 -3.68 18.51
CA GLU A 112 15.14 -4.06 19.19
C GLU A 112 14.13 -4.75 18.29
N LYS A 113 14.18 -4.49 16.98
CA LYS A 113 13.24 -5.08 16.03
C LYS A 113 13.63 -6.50 15.66
N ALA A 114 12.73 -7.44 15.92
CA ALA A 114 12.82 -8.84 15.53
C ALA A 114 12.47 -9.06 14.04
N SER A 115 12.84 -8.15 13.14
CA SER A 115 12.50 -8.25 11.72
C SER A 115 13.36 -7.33 10.86
N SER A 116 13.29 -7.50 9.54
CA SER A 116 13.85 -6.59 8.54
C SER A 116 13.05 -5.28 8.38
N ALA A 117 12.01 -5.05 9.19
CA ALA A 117 11.20 -3.84 9.09
C ALA A 117 12.02 -2.55 9.27
N ILE A 118 11.84 -1.62 8.33
CA ILE A 118 12.52 -0.33 8.29
C ILE A 118 11.54 0.76 8.73
N THR A 119 11.96 1.61 9.65
CA THR A 119 11.20 2.81 10.03
C THR A 119 12.02 4.05 9.74
N LEU A 120 11.47 4.94 8.92
CA LEU A 120 12.03 6.24 8.61
C LEU A 120 11.16 7.33 9.26
N THR A 121 11.79 8.24 9.96
CA THR A 121 11.11 9.42 10.52
C THR A 121 11.00 10.52 9.47
N GLY A 122 10.04 11.45 9.64
CA GLY A 122 9.91 12.59 8.73
C GLY A 122 11.17 13.44 8.61
N ASN A 123 11.99 13.52 9.68
CA ASN A 123 13.28 14.23 9.64
C ASN A 123 14.34 13.49 8.79
N GLU A 124 14.31 12.16 8.76
CA GLU A 124 15.21 11.36 7.91
C GLU A 124 14.75 11.44 6.46
N ILE A 125 13.46 11.35 6.21
CA ILE A 125 12.85 11.51 4.88
C ILE A 125 13.18 12.89 4.29
N GLY A 126 13.06 13.95 5.07
CA GLY A 126 13.37 15.32 4.63
C GLY A 126 14.84 15.59 4.27
N LYS A 127 15.76 14.65 4.58
CA LYS A 127 17.16 14.70 4.17
C LYS A 127 17.45 13.95 2.87
N LEU A 128 16.49 13.15 2.41
CA LEU A 128 16.60 12.41 1.16
C LEU A 128 16.14 13.27 -0.01
N VAL A 129 16.78 13.08 -1.15
CA VAL A 129 16.30 13.68 -2.40
C VAL A 129 15.18 12.79 -2.93
N ALA A 130 13.96 13.03 -2.41
CA ALA A 130 12.79 12.22 -2.71
C ALA A 130 11.53 13.09 -2.75
N LYS A 131 10.75 12.98 -3.82
CA LYS A 131 9.52 13.76 -4.03
C LYS A 131 8.31 13.14 -3.37
N GLY A 132 8.23 11.81 -3.37
CA GLY A 132 7.12 11.04 -2.83
C GLY A 132 7.59 9.87 -1.96
N VAL A 133 6.63 9.19 -1.34
CA VAL A 133 6.88 8.01 -0.50
C VAL A 133 7.55 6.89 -1.30
N GLU A 134 7.20 6.72 -2.57
CA GLU A 134 7.79 5.70 -3.44
C GLU A 134 9.28 5.91 -3.69
N ASP A 135 9.72 7.17 -3.85
CA ASP A 135 11.13 7.50 -4.04
C ASP A 135 11.96 7.18 -2.79
N VAL A 136 11.39 7.44 -1.61
CA VAL A 136 11.99 7.09 -0.32
C VAL A 136 12.15 5.58 -0.18
N LEU A 137 11.12 4.83 -0.55
CA LEU A 137 11.09 3.37 -0.47
C LEU A 137 12.03 2.72 -1.48
N ALA A 138 12.14 3.27 -2.69
CA ALA A 138 13.04 2.75 -3.72
C ALA A 138 14.52 2.77 -3.32
N GLN A 139 14.91 3.56 -2.32
CA GLN A 139 16.26 3.60 -1.77
C GLN A 139 16.51 2.52 -0.71
N GLN A 140 15.48 1.73 -0.33
CA GLN A 140 15.61 0.71 0.71
C GLN A 140 16.06 -0.65 0.14
N ALA A 141 16.68 -1.49 0.99
CA ALA A 141 17.05 -2.85 0.62
C ALA A 141 15.80 -3.67 0.25
N GLY A 142 15.91 -4.53 -0.76
CA GLY A 142 14.82 -5.39 -1.21
C GLY A 142 13.65 -4.68 -1.91
N VAL A 143 13.71 -3.35 -2.12
CA VAL A 143 12.68 -2.58 -2.83
C VAL A 143 13.23 -2.09 -4.15
N GLN A 144 12.59 -2.43 -5.25
CA GLN A 144 12.99 -2.00 -6.59
C GLN A 144 11.90 -1.13 -7.21
N ARG A 145 12.28 -0.05 -7.89
CA ARG A 145 11.39 0.74 -8.72
C ARG A 145 11.36 0.16 -10.11
N THR A 146 10.18 -0.15 -10.60
CA THR A 146 9.92 -0.59 -11.96
C THR A 146 9.04 0.42 -12.68
N THR A 147 8.83 0.24 -13.97
CA THR A 147 7.87 1.05 -14.75
C THR A 147 6.45 0.93 -14.22
N ASP A 148 6.12 -0.17 -13.56
CA ASP A 148 4.76 -0.51 -13.09
C ASP A 148 4.53 -0.15 -11.62
N GLY A 149 5.56 0.31 -10.90
CA GLY A 149 5.50 0.68 -9.48
C GLY A 149 6.64 0.08 -8.65
N LEU A 150 6.42 -0.04 -7.33
CA LEU A 150 7.40 -0.62 -6.42
C LEU A 150 7.25 -2.13 -6.30
N GLN A 151 8.35 -2.82 -6.47
CA GLN A 151 8.49 -4.25 -6.30
C GLN A 151 9.26 -4.54 -5.03
N ILE A 152 8.70 -5.35 -4.13
CA ILE A 152 9.32 -5.72 -2.86
C ILE A 152 9.68 -7.19 -2.88
N ARG A 153 10.97 -7.52 -2.65
CA ARG A 153 11.48 -8.89 -2.57
C ARG A 153 11.02 -9.77 -3.73
N GLY A 154 11.13 -9.28 -4.97
CA GLY A 154 10.76 -10.04 -6.15
C GLY A 154 9.28 -10.42 -6.25
N ALA A 155 8.41 -9.67 -5.59
CA ALA A 155 6.97 -9.82 -5.68
C ALA A 155 6.39 -8.99 -6.82
N ARG A 156 5.13 -9.23 -7.18
CA ARG A 156 4.39 -8.37 -8.10
C ARG A 156 4.07 -7.03 -7.42
N VAL A 157 3.99 -5.96 -8.19
CA VAL A 157 3.75 -4.60 -7.68
C VAL A 157 2.48 -4.51 -6.82
N TYR A 158 1.39 -5.14 -7.25
CA TYR A 158 0.10 -5.08 -6.56
C TYR A 158 0.03 -5.94 -5.28
N GLU A 159 1.04 -6.76 -4.98
CA GLU A 159 1.08 -7.61 -3.78
C GLU A 159 1.50 -6.86 -2.51
N THR A 160 1.91 -5.62 -2.63
CA THR A 160 2.24 -4.72 -1.52
C THR A 160 1.00 -4.01 -1.02
N GLU A 161 0.81 -3.95 0.29
CA GLU A 161 -0.27 -3.18 0.92
C GLU A 161 0.22 -1.79 1.31
N TYR A 162 -0.50 -0.76 0.88
CA TYR A 162 -0.24 0.64 1.22
C TYR A 162 -1.28 1.14 2.22
N LEU A 163 -0.82 1.63 3.36
CA LEU A 163 -1.66 2.18 4.42
C LEU A 163 -1.28 3.64 4.69
N ILE A 164 -2.28 4.47 4.95
CA ILE A 164 -2.14 5.82 5.51
C ILE A 164 -2.86 5.87 6.85
N ASP A 165 -2.12 6.23 7.91
CA ASP A 165 -2.61 6.20 9.29
C ASP A 165 -3.33 4.87 9.65
N GLY A 166 -2.83 3.74 9.10
CA GLY A 166 -3.30 2.38 9.37
C GLY A 166 -4.52 1.91 8.56
N ILE A 167 -5.08 2.74 7.68
CA ILE A 167 -6.19 2.38 6.77
C ILE A 167 -5.64 2.21 5.36
N SER A 168 -6.21 1.26 4.60
CA SER A 168 -5.82 1.00 3.20
C SER A 168 -5.99 2.27 2.35
N ALA A 169 -4.93 2.59 1.61
CA ALA A 169 -4.86 3.71 0.68
C ALA A 169 -4.74 3.25 -0.78
N GLN A 170 -4.87 1.95 -1.02
CA GLN A 170 -4.66 1.33 -2.31
C GLN A 170 -5.96 1.25 -3.10
N ASP A 171 -5.92 1.61 -4.39
CA ASP A 171 -7.01 1.34 -5.33
C ASP A 171 -7.07 -0.17 -5.64
N PRO A 172 -8.12 -0.88 -5.24
CA PRO A 172 -8.22 -2.32 -5.44
C PRO A 172 -8.47 -2.72 -6.89
N LEU A 173 -8.85 -1.77 -7.76
CA LEU A 173 -9.23 -1.99 -9.16
C LEU A 173 -8.15 -1.54 -10.15
N ALA A 174 -7.18 -0.73 -9.73
CA ALA A 174 -6.15 -0.21 -10.63
C ALA A 174 -5.09 -1.24 -11.05
N GLY A 175 -4.97 -2.39 -10.37
CA GLY A 175 -3.97 -3.42 -10.68
C GLY A 175 -2.52 -3.00 -10.41
N THR A 176 -2.29 -1.77 -9.96
CA THR A 176 -1.00 -1.24 -9.49
C THR A 176 -0.97 -1.20 -7.96
N GLY A 177 0.20 -1.04 -7.36
CA GLY A 177 0.30 -0.85 -5.91
C GLY A 177 -0.21 0.52 -5.44
N GLY A 178 -0.49 1.45 -6.37
CA GLY A 178 -0.82 2.83 -6.07
C GLY A 178 -2.31 3.08 -5.82
N GLY A 179 -2.58 4.14 -5.12
CA GLY A 179 -3.90 4.69 -4.85
C GLY A 179 -3.73 6.15 -4.42
N VAL A 180 -4.00 6.43 -3.16
CA VAL A 180 -3.80 7.78 -2.61
C VAL A 180 -2.31 8.11 -2.50
N SER A 181 -1.88 9.11 -3.23
CA SER A 181 -0.52 9.66 -3.15
C SER A 181 -0.43 10.73 -2.07
N VAL A 182 0.71 10.79 -1.40
CA VAL A 182 1.02 11.84 -0.42
C VAL A 182 2.44 12.35 -0.64
N SER A 183 2.65 13.64 -0.44
CA SER A 183 3.97 14.24 -0.52
C SER A 183 4.90 13.73 0.60
N SER A 184 6.19 13.60 0.31
CA SER A 184 7.20 13.25 1.30
C SER A 184 7.25 14.23 2.48
N SER A 185 6.94 15.50 2.25
CA SER A 185 6.88 16.54 3.28
C SER A 185 5.72 16.35 4.26
N SER A 186 4.65 15.62 3.86
CA SER A 186 3.52 15.29 4.73
C SER A 186 3.80 14.11 5.66
N VAL A 187 4.85 13.35 5.42
CA VAL A 187 5.14 12.12 6.14
C VAL A 187 5.77 12.38 7.49
N GLY A 188 5.12 11.97 8.56
CA GLY A 188 5.66 11.97 9.93
C GLY A 188 6.55 10.78 10.20
N SER A 189 6.13 9.58 9.74
CA SER A 189 6.94 8.38 9.72
C SER A 189 6.47 7.40 8.65
N LEU A 190 7.39 6.59 8.17
CA LEU A 190 7.18 5.57 7.17
C LEU A 190 7.69 4.23 7.69
N ASN A 191 6.81 3.24 7.76
CA ASN A 191 7.17 1.88 8.15
C ASN A 191 7.04 0.96 6.94
N LEU A 192 8.15 0.34 6.55
CA LEU A 192 8.20 -0.73 5.56
C LEU A 192 8.42 -2.05 6.28
N MET A 193 7.50 -2.97 6.16
CA MET A 193 7.56 -4.32 6.72
C MET A 193 7.63 -5.33 5.58
N THR A 194 8.82 -5.85 5.30
CA THR A 194 9.07 -6.86 4.27
C THR A 194 9.05 -8.29 4.82
N GLY A 195 9.08 -8.43 6.14
CA GLY A 195 8.97 -9.68 6.90
C GLY A 195 8.61 -9.39 8.35
N GLY A 196 8.14 -10.40 9.08
CA GLY A 196 7.82 -10.29 10.50
C GLY A 196 6.67 -9.32 10.83
N ALA A 197 5.72 -9.13 9.92
CA ALA A 197 4.57 -8.25 10.16
C ALA A 197 3.68 -8.79 11.29
N SER A 198 3.12 -7.87 12.10
CA SER A 198 2.17 -8.17 13.18
C SER A 198 0.88 -8.83 12.64
N ALA A 199 0.21 -9.63 13.46
CA ALA A 199 -1.11 -10.23 13.12
C ALA A 199 -2.22 -9.18 12.92
N GLU A 200 -2.00 -7.94 13.31
CA GLU A 200 -2.88 -6.80 13.05
C GLU A 200 -3.14 -6.55 11.55
N TYR A 201 -2.15 -6.85 10.69
CA TYR A 201 -2.23 -6.58 9.26
C TYR A 201 -2.74 -7.80 8.49
N GLY A 202 -3.76 -7.60 7.65
CA GLY A 202 -4.44 -8.69 6.92
C GLY A 202 -4.02 -8.87 5.49
N GLY A 203 -3.63 -7.79 4.83
CA GLY A 203 -3.20 -7.76 3.43
C GLY A 203 -1.68 -7.77 3.26
N GLY A 204 -1.23 -7.64 2.01
CA GLY A 204 0.19 -7.48 1.69
C GLY A 204 0.99 -8.78 1.73
N SER A 205 0.89 -9.59 0.66
CA SER A 205 1.67 -10.83 0.55
C SER A 205 3.17 -10.59 0.31
N ALA A 206 3.54 -9.40 -0.20
CA ALA A 206 4.93 -9.01 -0.45
C ALA A 206 5.53 -8.14 0.66
N GLY A 207 4.73 -7.22 1.16
CA GLY A 207 5.13 -6.27 2.18
C GLY A 207 4.01 -5.30 2.53
N ILE A 208 4.21 -4.58 3.62
CA ILE A 208 3.25 -3.59 4.12
C ILE A 208 3.99 -2.27 4.28
N ILE A 209 3.45 -1.22 3.68
CA ILE A 209 3.93 0.15 3.78
C ILE A 209 2.88 0.93 4.57
N ASN A 210 3.25 1.38 5.77
CA ASN A 210 2.36 2.19 6.59
C ASN A 210 2.94 3.61 6.74
N THR A 211 2.31 4.56 6.07
CA THR A 211 2.65 5.98 6.09
C THR A 211 1.82 6.68 7.14
N ARG A 212 2.47 7.41 8.02
CA ARG A 212 1.81 8.26 9.00
C ARG A 212 1.97 9.71 8.61
N ILE A 213 0.87 10.42 8.59
CA ILE A 213 0.84 11.83 8.29
C ILE A 213 1.33 12.65 9.50
N LYS A 214 2.13 13.68 9.26
CA LYS A 214 2.57 14.64 10.27
C LYS A 214 1.40 15.28 11.01
N GLU A 215 1.63 15.58 12.25
CA GLU A 215 0.68 16.34 13.07
C GLU A 215 1.07 17.82 13.13
N GLY A 216 0.10 18.65 13.42
CA GLY A 216 0.34 20.07 13.66
C GLY A 216 1.32 20.31 14.82
N GLY A 217 2.23 21.24 14.63
CA GLY A 217 3.22 21.64 15.63
C GLY A 217 2.62 22.46 16.79
N GLU A 218 3.43 22.67 17.82
CA GLU A 218 3.08 23.56 18.94
C GLU A 218 3.28 25.04 18.63
N LYS A 219 3.99 25.32 17.55
CA LYS A 219 4.27 26.66 17.02
C LYS A 219 3.81 26.71 15.55
N PHE A 220 3.43 27.89 15.11
CA PHE A 220 3.17 28.16 13.71
C PHE A 220 4.44 27.94 12.90
N SER A 221 4.34 27.19 11.82
CA SER A 221 5.38 27.04 10.81
C SER A 221 4.75 26.84 9.44
N TRP A 222 5.41 27.33 8.42
CA TRP A 222 5.02 27.17 7.04
C TRP A 222 6.24 26.92 6.18
N GLY A 223 6.04 26.36 5.01
CA GLY A 223 7.08 26.12 4.02
C GLY A 223 6.52 26.28 2.62
N LEU A 224 7.34 26.80 1.73
CA LEU A 224 7.09 26.92 0.30
C LEU A 224 8.28 26.30 -0.42
N ASN A 225 8.03 25.37 -1.33
CA ASN A 225 9.04 24.77 -2.19
C ASN A 225 8.56 24.87 -3.65
N TYR A 226 9.39 25.48 -4.49
CA TYR A 226 9.17 25.56 -5.93
C TYR A 226 10.38 24.99 -6.65
N GLN A 227 10.15 24.12 -7.61
CA GLN A 227 11.17 23.49 -8.44
C GLN A 227 10.74 23.59 -9.91
N THR A 228 11.70 23.89 -10.78
CA THR A 228 11.50 23.93 -12.23
C THR A 228 12.73 23.41 -12.96
N ASP A 229 12.56 22.82 -14.13
CA ASP A 229 13.64 22.44 -15.05
C ASP A 229 13.78 23.41 -16.23
N GLN A 230 12.97 24.46 -16.28
CA GLN A 230 12.93 25.43 -17.39
C GLN A 230 14.16 26.36 -17.47
N ILE A 231 15.15 26.20 -16.59
CA ILE A 231 16.37 27.02 -16.57
C ILE A 231 17.25 26.73 -17.81
N VAL A 232 17.19 25.52 -18.35
CA VAL A 232 17.94 25.09 -19.51
C VAL A 232 16.99 24.51 -20.55
N ASP A 233 16.54 25.32 -21.51
CA ASP A 233 15.53 24.93 -22.52
C ASP A 233 15.85 23.63 -23.27
N ALA A 234 17.11 23.41 -23.62
CA ALA A 234 17.53 22.25 -24.39
C ALA A 234 17.30 20.88 -23.68
N THR A 235 17.16 20.88 -22.37
CA THR A 235 16.95 19.66 -21.55
C THR A 235 15.70 19.74 -20.69
N SER A 236 14.88 20.77 -20.88
CA SER A 236 13.64 20.95 -20.14
C SER A 236 12.55 20.03 -20.66
N PHE A 237 11.81 19.41 -19.72
CA PHE A 237 10.56 18.72 -19.97
C PHE A 237 9.35 19.59 -19.55
N ASN A 238 9.54 20.91 -19.49
CA ASN A 238 8.52 21.85 -19.05
C ASN A 238 7.95 21.45 -17.67
N THR A 239 8.85 21.09 -16.74
CA THR A 239 8.45 20.61 -15.42
C THR A 239 8.43 21.75 -14.42
N ASP A 240 7.29 21.89 -13.75
CA ASP A 240 7.11 22.75 -12.59
C ASP A 240 6.53 21.95 -11.43
N GLU A 241 6.99 22.23 -10.24
CA GLU A 241 6.46 21.66 -9.01
C GLU A 241 6.34 22.74 -7.94
N LEU A 242 5.17 22.86 -7.35
CA LEU A 242 4.90 23.77 -6.24
C LEU A 242 4.37 22.99 -5.05
N GLU A 243 4.97 23.20 -3.89
CA GLU A 243 4.51 22.62 -2.64
C GLU A 243 4.40 23.66 -1.54
N VAL A 244 3.27 23.66 -0.85
CA VAL A 244 3.00 24.51 0.32
C VAL A 244 2.71 23.64 1.52
N THR A 245 3.35 23.93 2.66
CA THR A 245 3.11 23.25 3.94
C THR A 245 2.74 24.25 5.01
N LEU A 246 1.80 23.86 5.88
CA LEU A 246 1.38 24.65 7.04
C LEU A 246 1.22 23.74 8.26
N SER A 247 1.78 24.16 9.37
CA SER A 247 1.65 23.46 10.65
C SER A 247 1.44 24.48 11.78
N THR A 248 0.33 24.33 12.52
CA THR A 248 -0.06 25.35 13.50
C THR A 248 -0.93 24.76 14.62
N PRO A 249 -0.80 25.25 15.86
CA PRO A 249 -1.86 25.07 16.85
C PRO A 249 -3.07 25.95 16.45
N VAL A 250 -4.28 25.40 16.61
CA VAL A 250 -5.50 26.19 16.33
C VAL A 250 -5.68 27.23 17.45
N PRO A 251 -5.87 28.51 17.13
CA PRO A 251 -6.09 29.57 18.11
C PRO A 251 -7.23 29.23 19.10
N PHE A 252 -7.18 29.78 20.29
CA PHE A 252 -8.20 29.63 21.36
C PHE A 252 -8.40 28.23 21.93
N THR A 253 -7.69 27.19 21.46
CA THR A 253 -7.83 25.79 21.93
C THR A 253 -6.81 25.40 23.01
N LYS A 254 -6.05 26.33 23.54
CA LYS A 254 -4.93 26.07 24.47
C LYS A 254 -3.94 25.03 23.93
N LYS A 255 -3.70 25.04 22.62
CA LYS A 255 -2.84 24.11 21.85
C LYS A 255 -3.31 22.63 21.88
N LYS A 256 -4.53 22.37 22.33
CA LYS A 256 -5.11 21.01 22.34
C LYS A 256 -5.51 20.54 20.93
N LEU A 257 -5.93 21.47 20.08
CA LEU A 257 -6.23 21.20 18.67
C LEU A 257 -5.08 21.74 17.81
N ARG A 258 -4.60 20.90 16.90
CA ARG A 258 -3.48 21.20 15.99
C ARG A 258 -3.85 20.86 14.58
N LEU A 259 -3.38 21.68 13.64
CA LEU A 259 -3.59 21.52 12.20
C LEU A 259 -2.24 21.33 11.51
N PHE A 260 -2.17 20.34 10.65
CA PHE A 260 -1.15 20.18 9.62
C PHE A 260 -1.84 20.12 8.25
N THR A 261 -1.32 20.81 7.27
CA THR A 261 -1.77 20.68 5.88
C THR A 261 -0.60 20.84 4.91
N THR A 262 -0.68 20.14 3.79
CA THR A 262 0.24 20.28 2.66
C THR A 262 -0.54 20.17 1.36
N ALA A 263 -0.17 20.99 0.38
CA ALA A 263 -0.68 20.92 -0.98
C ALA A 263 0.52 20.93 -1.95
N ARG A 264 0.51 20.02 -2.91
CA ARG A 264 1.54 19.89 -3.94
C ARG A 264 0.90 19.72 -5.30
N GLY A 265 1.41 20.44 -6.29
CA GLY A 265 1.11 20.24 -7.71
C GLY A 265 2.41 20.04 -8.48
N GLN A 266 2.42 19.12 -9.41
CA GLN A 266 3.50 18.87 -10.36
C GLN A 266 2.92 18.77 -11.75
N TRP A 267 3.54 19.44 -12.70
CA TRP A 267 3.19 19.49 -14.13
C TRP A 267 4.42 19.17 -14.95
N THR A 268 4.32 18.32 -15.96
CA THR A 268 5.46 17.96 -16.80
C THR A 268 5.03 17.40 -18.16
N ASP A 269 5.80 17.74 -19.19
CA ASP A 269 5.72 17.18 -20.53
C ASP A 269 6.80 16.11 -20.73
N HIS A 270 6.76 15.07 -19.93
CA HIS A 270 7.78 14.05 -19.72
C HIS A 270 8.44 13.48 -20.98
N TYR A 271 7.77 13.55 -22.15
CA TYR A 271 8.17 12.77 -23.31
C TYR A 271 8.61 13.60 -24.51
N PHE A 272 8.11 14.83 -24.64
CA PHE A 272 8.38 15.69 -25.82
C PHE A 272 9.06 17.02 -25.47
N GLY A 273 9.31 17.30 -24.22
CA GLY A 273 9.89 18.57 -23.79
C GLY A 273 9.03 19.77 -24.23
N SER A 274 9.69 20.87 -24.53
CA SER A 274 9.05 22.16 -24.87
C SER A 274 8.28 22.15 -26.19
N THR A 275 8.41 21.12 -27.02
CA THR A 275 7.71 21.00 -28.32
C THR A 275 6.34 20.33 -28.19
N ALA A 276 5.98 19.82 -27.01
CA ALA A 276 4.71 19.15 -26.81
C ALA A 276 3.54 20.12 -26.88
N THR A 277 2.46 19.67 -27.53
CA THR A 277 1.18 20.37 -27.49
C THR A 277 0.61 20.29 -26.07
N GLN A 278 0.14 21.40 -25.53
CA GLN A 278 -0.51 21.40 -24.22
C GLN A 278 -1.79 20.55 -24.26
N LEU A 279 -1.98 19.76 -23.23
CA LEU A 279 -3.19 18.98 -23.08
C LEU A 279 -4.35 19.90 -22.72
N LYS A 280 -5.37 19.97 -23.58
CA LYS A 280 -6.63 20.66 -23.26
C LYS A 280 -7.51 19.70 -22.49
N SER A 281 -7.60 19.89 -21.19
CA SER A 281 -8.45 19.03 -20.35
C SER A 281 -9.79 19.67 -20.08
N SER A 282 -10.87 18.90 -20.24
CA SER A 282 -12.21 19.30 -19.79
C SER A 282 -12.30 19.48 -18.26
N LEU A 283 -11.36 18.90 -17.51
CA LEU A 283 -11.27 19.06 -16.07
C LEU A 283 -10.75 20.44 -15.65
N PHE A 284 -10.03 21.15 -16.54
CA PHE A 284 -9.39 22.43 -16.25
C PHE A 284 -9.58 23.43 -17.42
N PRO A 285 -10.84 23.75 -17.81
CA PRO A 285 -11.12 24.46 -19.07
C PRO A 285 -10.53 25.87 -19.16
N ASP A 286 -10.35 26.56 -18.05
CA ASP A 286 -10.01 27.99 -17.99
C ASP A 286 -8.73 28.25 -17.20
N GLN A 287 -7.75 27.34 -17.22
CA GLN A 287 -6.51 27.53 -16.48
C GLN A 287 -5.58 28.54 -17.20
N PRO A 288 -4.89 29.45 -16.45
CA PRO A 288 -3.83 30.27 -16.99
C PRO A 288 -2.73 29.40 -17.64
N GLU A 289 -2.06 29.89 -18.67
CA GLU A 289 -1.04 29.15 -19.43
C GLU A 289 0.01 28.49 -18.53
N PHE A 290 0.48 29.16 -17.50
CA PHE A 290 1.42 28.62 -16.52
C PHE A 290 0.90 27.38 -15.77
N TRP A 291 -0.42 27.31 -15.51
CA TRP A 291 -1.06 26.23 -14.78
C TRP A 291 -1.78 25.24 -15.70
N ALA A 292 -1.66 25.41 -17.01
CA ALA A 292 -2.31 24.53 -17.95
C ALA A 292 -1.86 23.09 -17.75
N PRO A 293 -2.77 22.11 -17.82
CA PRO A 293 -2.42 20.69 -17.74
C PRO A 293 -1.38 20.34 -18.80
N ARG A 294 -0.43 19.50 -18.40
CA ARG A 294 0.62 18.97 -19.27
C ARG A 294 0.40 17.47 -19.48
N GLN A 295 1.28 16.79 -20.16
CA GLN A 295 1.15 15.34 -20.43
C GLN A 295 1.03 14.49 -19.16
N SER A 296 1.63 14.95 -18.06
CA SER A 296 1.53 14.32 -16.75
C SER A 296 1.35 15.38 -15.66
N ASN A 297 0.30 15.23 -14.88
CA ASN A 297 -0.08 16.14 -13.82
C ASN A 297 -0.35 15.33 -12.55
N ASP A 298 0.21 15.76 -11.42
CA ASP A 298 0.04 15.10 -10.12
C ASP A 298 -0.26 16.15 -9.04
N TYR A 299 -1.45 16.06 -8.46
CA TYR A 299 -1.92 16.94 -7.40
C TYR A 299 -2.15 16.14 -6.13
N THR A 300 -1.61 16.61 -5.01
CA THR A 300 -1.84 16.01 -3.70
C THR A 300 -2.19 17.07 -2.68
N HIS A 301 -3.19 16.78 -1.87
CA HIS A 301 -3.57 17.62 -0.74
C HIS A 301 -3.79 16.75 0.49
N THR A 302 -3.15 17.08 1.59
CA THR A 302 -3.28 16.34 2.84
C THR A 302 -3.56 17.29 3.99
N VAL A 303 -4.57 16.99 4.79
CA VAL A 303 -4.93 17.73 6.01
C VAL A 303 -4.99 16.76 7.17
N LYS A 304 -4.40 17.13 8.30
CA LYS A 304 -4.55 16.41 9.57
C LYS A 304 -4.89 17.35 10.71
N LEU A 305 -6.02 17.08 11.36
CA LEU A 305 -6.42 17.69 12.62
C LEU A 305 -6.15 16.69 13.75
N SER A 306 -5.54 17.16 14.83
CA SER A 306 -5.24 16.34 16.01
C SER A 306 -5.70 17.06 17.25
N TYR A 307 -6.60 16.43 18.03
CA TYR A 307 -7.07 16.93 19.31
C TYR A 307 -6.64 15.98 20.41
N ALA A 308 -5.92 16.46 21.40
CA ALA A 308 -5.45 15.67 22.54
C ALA A 308 -5.97 16.23 23.88
N ASN A 309 -6.53 15.34 24.70
CA ASN A 309 -7.00 15.65 26.05
C ASN A 309 -6.83 14.42 26.95
N LYS A 310 -6.30 14.61 28.15
CA LYS A 310 -6.03 13.51 29.12
C LYS A 310 -7.26 12.67 29.45
N THR A 311 -8.43 13.30 29.57
CA THR A 311 -9.67 12.63 29.98
C THR A 311 -10.28 11.80 28.87
N VAL A 312 -10.35 12.36 27.65
CA VAL A 312 -11.05 11.72 26.51
C VAL A 312 -10.13 11.00 25.54
N GLY A 313 -8.81 11.21 25.67
CA GLY A 313 -7.82 10.63 24.77
C GLY A 313 -7.49 11.54 23.60
N LYS A 314 -6.96 10.96 22.52
CA LYS A 314 -6.58 11.69 21.31
C LYS A 314 -7.49 11.31 20.15
N PHE A 315 -8.01 12.32 19.49
CA PHE A 315 -8.75 12.21 18.23
C PHE A 315 -7.89 12.75 17.09
N THR A 316 -7.93 12.07 15.97
CA THR A 316 -7.30 12.51 14.73
C THR A 316 -8.28 12.42 13.58
N LEU A 317 -8.26 13.43 12.72
CA LEU A 317 -8.95 13.42 11.43
C LEU A 317 -7.88 13.68 10.37
N THR A 318 -7.66 12.71 9.51
CA THR A 318 -6.76 12.83 8.36
C THR A 318 -7.58 12.76 7.09
N ASN A 319 -7.39 13.70 6.16
CA ASN A 319 -7.89 13.60 4.80
C ASN A 319 -6.71 13.73 3.84
N SER A 320 -6.57 12.77 2.94
CA SER A 320 -5.57 12.77 1.87
C SER A 320 -6.28 12.60 0.54
N HIS A 321 -6.08 13.58 -0.32
CA HIS A 321 -6.65 13.64 -1.66
C HIS A 321 -5.53 13.64 -2.69
N SER A 322 -5.70 12.90 -3.77
CA SER A 322 -4.78 12.93 -4.91
C SER A 322 -5.55 12.86 -6.23
N LEU A 323 -5.03 13.58 -7.22
CA LEU A 323 -5.52 13.58 -8.58
C LEU A 323 -4.33 13.46 -9.51
N LYS A 324 -4.30 12.44 -10.36
CA LYS A 324 -3.29 12.24 -11.41
C LYS A 324 -3.97 12.26 -12.76
N VAL A 325 -3.42 13.03 -13.68
CA VAL A 325 -3.87 13.07 -15.08
C VAL A 325 -2.67 12.87 -15.97
N ASN A 326 -2.64 11.80 -16.75
CA ASN A 326 -1.51 11.53 -17.63
C ASN A 326 -1.89 10.67 -18.83
N GLN A 327 -0.99 10.64 -19.84
CA GLN A 327 -1.16 9.89 -21.09
C GLN A 327 -0.20 8.71 -21.20
N ASN A 328 0.30 8.22 -20.06
CA ASN A 328 1.18 7.04 -20.03
C ASN A 328 0.43 5.84 -19.45
N SER A 329 0.11 4.88 -20.30
CA SER A 329 -0.63 3.68 -19.89
C SER A 329 0.08 2.80 -18.86
N ARG A 330 1.40 2.92 -18.69
CA ARG A 330 2.15 2.17 -17.67
C ARG A 330 1.98 2.72 -16.26
N THR A 331 1.70 4.01 -16.15
CA THR A 331 1.63 4.67 -14.84
C THR A 331 0.37 4.27 -14.06
N LEU A 332 -0.70 3.91 -14.76
CA LEU A 332 -2.00 3.54 -14.20
C LEU A 332 -2.52 2.27 -14.88
N GLN A 333 -1.76 1.17 -14.75
CA GLN A 333 -2.16 -0.09 -15.36
C GLN A 333 -3.50 -0.58 -14.81
N ILE A 334 -4.44 -0.77 -15.72
CA ILE A 334 -5.73 -1.39 -15.46
C ILE A 334 -5.64 -2.84 -15.95
N VAL A 335 -6.31 -3.75 -15.27
CA VAL A 335 -6.43 -5.13 -15.73
C VAL A 335 -7.65 -5.25 -16.64
N GLY A 336 -7.69 -4.46 -17.73
CA GLY A 336 -8.83 -4.37 -18.64
C GLY A 336 -8.43 -4.36 -20.10
N PHE A 337 -9.22 -3.71 -20.95
CA PHE A 337 -8.93 -3.56 -22.38
C PHE A 337 -7.74 -2.66 -22.67
N ASP A 338 -7.31 -1.82 -21.72
CA ASP A 338 -6.06 -1.07 -21.81
C ASP A 338 -4.83 -1.96 -22.04
N ALA A 339 -4.93 -3.23 -21.63
CA ALA A 339 -3.90 -4.22 -21.92
C ALA A 339 -3.66 -4.44 -23.42
N LEU A 340 -4.61 -4.07 -24.29
CA LEU A 340 -4.49 -4.10 -25.73
C LEU A 340 -3.70 -2.91 -26.30
N LEU A 341 -3.50 -1.85 -25.50
CA LEU A 341 -2.71 -0.69 -25.91
C LEU A 341 -1.21 -0.98 -25.77
N THR A 342 -0.42 -0.35 -26.59
CA THR A 342 1.05 -0.37 -26.44
C THR A 342 1.42 0.29 -25.13
N PRO A 343 2.16 -0.41 -24.23
CA PRO A 343 2.55 0.16 -22.94
C PRO A 343 3.48 1.36 -23.13
N GLY A 344 3.24 2.40 -22.36
CA GLY A 344 4.06 3.60 -22.34
C GLY A 344 3.31 4.83 -22.86
N PHE A 345 4.05 5.84 -23.24
CA PHE A 345 3.50 7.04 -23.84
C PHE A 345 3.06 6.75 -25.29
N GLN A 346 1.96 7.37 -25.71
CA GLN A 346 1.31 7.13 -27.00
C GLN A 346 1.92 7.99 -28.09
N TYR A 347 3.15 7.68 -28.53
CA TYR A 347 3.88 8.40 -29.57
C TYR A 347 3.13 8.47 -30.91
N ASP A 348 2.33 7.45 -31.19
CA ASP A 348 1.50 7.38 -32.37
C ASP A 348 0.44 8.49 -32.46
N ARG A 349 0.08 9.09 -31.31
CA ARG A 349 -0.88 10.20 -31.20
C ARG A 349 -0.24 11.54 -30.86
N SER A 350 1.05 11.67 -31.01
CA SER A 350 1.80 12.88 -30.66
C SER A 350 1.32 14.14 -31.38
N ASN A 351 0.74 14.01 -32.60
CA ASN A 351 0.17 15.13 -33.33
C ASN A 351 -1.23 15.54 -32.86
N ASN A 352 -1.90 14.69 -32.08
CA ASN A 352 -3.24 14.97 -31.54
C ASN A 352 -3.42 14.30 -30.18
N LEU A 353 -2.86 14.90 -29.14
CA LEU A 353 -2.90 14.39 -27.78
C LEU A 353 -4.31 14.40 -27.19
N ASP A 354 -5.22 15.24 -27.71
CA ASP A 354 -6.64 15.24 -27.30
C ASP A 354 -7.37 13.95 -27.65
N ASN A 355 -6.86 13.19 -28.61
CA ASN A 355 -7.41 11.88 -29.03
C ASN A 355 -6.68 10.69 -28.36
N ALA A 356 -5.60 10.95 -27.63
CA ALA A 356 -4.87 9.92 -26.91
C ALA A 356 -5.61 9.46 -25.66
N THR A 357 -5.38 8.21 -25.26
CA THR A 357 -5.92 7.72 -23.97
C THR A 357 -5.35 8.54 -22.83
N THR A 358 -6.21 9.26 -22.17
CA THR A 358 -5.88 10.07 -21.00
C THR A 358 -6.41 9.37 -19.75
N TYR A 359 -5.51 9.09 -18.81
CA TYR A 359 -5.83 8.46 -17.54
C TYR A 359 -6.02 9.53 -16.49
N THR A 360 -7.20 9.56 -15.89
CA THR A 360 -7.53 10.42 -14.76
C THR A 360 -7.78 9.56 -13.54
N HIS A 361 -6.89 9.62 -12.54
CA HIS A 361 -7.04 8.86 -11.30
C HIS A 361 -7.25 9.80 -10.13
N HIS A 362 -8.46 9.82 -9.62
CA HIS A 362 -8.89 10.56 -8.45
C HIS A 362 -8.95 9.64 -7.24
N SER A 363 -8.32 10.02 -6.14
CA SER A 363 -8.36 9.23 -4.91
C SER A 363 -8.52 10.13 -3.68
N ASN A 364 -9.38 9.72 -2.77
CA ASN A 364 -9.63 10.42 -1.51
C ASN A 364 -9.70 9.41 -0.36
N LEU A 365 -8.92 9.63 0.68
CA LEU A 365 -8.94 8.84 1.91
C LEU A 365 -9.20 9.75 3.10
N THR A 366 -10.26 9.48 3.83
CA THR A 366 -10.55 10.11 5.12
C THR A 366 -10.40 9.10 6.23
N VAL A 367 -9.61 9.41 7.26
CA VAL A 367 -9.36 8.54 8.41
C VAL A 367 -9.72 9.29 9.70
N LEU A 368 -10.60 8.70 10.49
CA LEU A 368 -10.90 9.09 11.86
C LEU A 368 -10.17 8.13 12.80
N GLY A 369 -9.41 8.63 13.75
CA GLY A 369 -8.71 7.85 14.75
C GLY A 369 -9.07 8.30 16.15
N TRP A 370 -9.26 7.36 17.06
CA TRP A 370 -9.40 7.59 18.48
C TRP A 370 -8.51 6.65 19.28
N ASN A 371 -7.63 7.24 20.06
CA ASN A 371 -6.72 6.51 20.93
C ASN A 371 -6.95 6.92 22.36
N LYS A 372 -7.20 5.95 23.23
CA LYS A 372 -7.42 6.19 24.65
C LYS A 372 -6.69 5.17 25.49
N ARG A 373 -6.00 5.65 26.49
CA ARG A 373 -5.55 4.85 27.62
C ARG A 373 -6.71 4.68 28.61
N ILE A 374 -7.19 3.47 28.79
CA ILE A 374 -8.28 3.15 29.72
C ILE A 374 -7.76 3.15 31.15
N ASN A 375 -6.63 2.49 31.37
CA ASN A 375 -5.93 2.44 32.68
C ASN A 375 -4.42 2.22 32.43
N ALA A 376 -3.63 2.05 33.50
CA ALA A 376 -2.17 1.88 33.42
C ALA A 376 -1.71 0.67 32.60
N LYS A 377 -2.60 -0.32 32.40
CA LYS A 377 -2.27 -1.58 31.70
C LYS A 377 -3.04 -1.77 30.39
N THR A 378 -4.01 -0.91 30.08
CA THR A 378 -4.94 -1.12 28.98
C THR A 378 -5.07 0.10 28.11
N GLY A 379 -4.89 -0.08 26.81
CA GLY A 379 -5.08 0.94 25.79
C GLY A 379 -6.04 0.48 24.70
N LEU A 380 -6.84 1.41 24.18
CA LEU A 380 -7.82 1.21 23.13
C LEU A 380 -7.48 2.11 21.93
N THR A 381 -7.49 1.53 20.74
CA THR A 381 -7.40 2.26 19.48
C THR A 381 -8.60 1.91 18.62
N ILE A 382 -9.32 2.90 18.12
CA ILE A 382 -10.41 2.74 17.16
C ILE A 382 -10.10 3.62 15.97
N SER A 383 -10.29 3.09 14.77
CA SER A 383 -10.15 3.83 13.52
C SER A 383 -11.31 3.52 12.59
N ALA A 384 -11.78 4.55 11.89
CA ALA A 384 -12.72 4.42 10.80
C ALA A 384 -12.17 5.15 9.59
N GLY A 385 -12.22 4.53 8.43
CA GLY A 385 -11.72 5.12 7.20
C GLY A 385 -12.68 4.97 6.06
N ARG A 386 -12.73 5.96 5.17
CA ARG A 386 -13.42 5.90 3.89
C ARG A 386 -12.42 6.21 2.78
N LEU A 387 -12.14 5.20 1.98
CA LEU A 387 -11.41 5.32 0.72
C LEU A 387 -12.42 5.43 -0.42
N PHE A 388 -12.21 6.40 -1.29
CA PHE A 388 -12.87 6.48 -2.60
C PHE A 388 -11.78 6.66 -3.66
N THR A 389 -11.79 5.82 -4.68
CA THR A 389 -10.93 5.94 -5.86
C THR A 389 -11.79 5.85 -7.10
N ASN A 390 -11.46 6.65 -8.11
CA ASN A 390 -12.06 6.58 -9.43
C ASN A 390 -10.97 6.74 -10.47
N LEU A 391 -10.89 5.81 -11.40
CA LEU A 391 -9.98 5.87 -12.53
C LEU A 391 -10.77 5.85 -13.82
N ARG A 392 -10.54 6.85 -14.66
CA ARG A 392 -11.07 6.95 -16.01
C ARG A 392 -9.93 6.86 -17.02
N ALA A 393 -10.21 6.24 -18.15
CA ALA A 393 -9.36 6.26 -19.35
C ALA A 393 -10.24 6.54 -20.55
N ASP A 394 -10.05 7.70 -21.15
CA ASP A 394 -10.86 8.21 -22.25
C ASP A 394 -10.01 9.12 -23.16
N ALA A 395 -10.62 9.70 -24.19
CA ALA A 395 -9.99 10.69 -25.05
C ALA A 395 -10.04 12.07 -24.38
N ASN A 396 -9.07 12.36 -23.53
CA ASN A 396 -8.90 13.65 -22.85
C ASN A 396 -10.17 14.15 -22.13
N GLY A 397 -10.81 13.25 -21.33
CA GLY A 397 -11.98 13.58 -20.53
C GLY A 397 -13.30 13.69 -21.31
N ARG A 398 -13.32 13.27 -22.57
CA ARG A 398 -14.58 13.28 -23.34
C ARG A 398 -15.50 12.17 -22.85
N PRO A 399 -16.72 12.52 -22.37
CA PRO A 399 -17.72 11.51 -22.05
C PRO A 399 -18.12 10.80 -23.33
N PHE A 400 -18.33 9.48 -23.24
CA PHE A 400 -18.68 8.71 -24.41
C PHE A 400 -20.13 8.21 -24.38
N ARG A 401 -20.57 7.63 -23.27
CA ARG A 401 -21.91 7.07 -23.05
C ARG A 401 -22.33 7.26 -21.57
N ALA A 402 -23.27 6.42 -21.12
CA ALA A 402 -23.61 6.31 -19.71
C ALA A 402 -22.36 6.14 -18.85
N GLU A 403 -22.26 6.95 -17.80
CA GLU A 403 -21.07 6.99 -16.92
C GLU A 403 -21.16 5.99 -15.76
N THR A 404 -22.37 5.48 -15.48
CA THR A 404 -22.60 4.54 -14.39
C THR A 404 -23.22 3.24 -14.88
N VAL A 405 -23.01 2.16 -14.14
CA VAL A 405 -23.65 0.88 -14.43
C VAL A 405 -25.16 1.00 -14.40
N ASP A 406 -25.72 1.74 -13.44
CA ASP A 406 -27.16 1.92 -13.33
C ASP A 406 -27.76 2.61 -14.58
N GLN A 407 -27.06 3.59 -15.17
CA GLN A 407 -27.45 4.22 -16.43
C GLN A 407 -27.35 3.26 -17.62
N ILE A 408 -26.35 2.40 -17.65
CA ILE A 408 -26.18 1.41 -18.72
C ILE A 408 -27.29 0.36 -18.67
N TYR A 409 -27.75 -0.01 -17.46
CA TYR A 409 -28.85 -0.95 -17.25
C TYR A 409 -30.23 -0.35 -17.46
N ASP A 410 -30.35 0.98 -17.43
CA ASP A 410 -31.64 1.67 -17.66
C ASP A 410 -31.94 1.69 -19.16
N GLU A 411 -32.93 0.91 -19.59
CA GLU A 411 -33.38 0.87 -20.99
C GLU A 411 -33.97 2.23 -21.44
N ALA A 412 -34.43 3.05 -20.52
CA ALA A 412 -34.98 4.40 -20.79
C ALA A 412 -33.85 5.45 -20.89
N TYR A 413 -32.62 5.11 -20.48
CA TYR A 413 -31.52 6.06 -20.55
C TYR A 413 -31.07 6.33 -21.98
N ILE A 414 -31.26 7.57 -22.41
CA ILE A 414 -30.82 8.07 -23.71
C ILE A 414 -29.61 8.96 -23.48
N PHE A 415 -28.47 8.59 -24.06
CA PHE A 415 -27.29 9.44 -24.05
C PHE A 415 -27.56 10.72 -24.84
N THR A 416 -27.55 11.87 -24.17
CA THR A 416 -27.77 13.18 -24.74
C THR A 416 -26.47 13.97 -24.98
N GLY A 417 -25.32 13.36 -24.76
CA GLY A 417 -24.00 13.96 -25.01
C GLY A 417 -23.75 14.22 -26.50
N ASP A 418 -22.67 14.91 -26.78
CA ASP A 418 -22.31 15.29 -28.15
C ASP A 418 -22.12 14.03 -29.04
N LEU A 419 -23.15 13.77 -29.86
CA LEU A 419 -23.18 12.69 -30.83
C LEU A 419 -22.27 12.96 -32.05
N THR A 420 -21.58 14.10 -32.08
CA THR A 420 -20.56 14.39 -33.12
C THR A 420 -19.45 13.37 -33.11
N VAL A 421 -19.46 12.49 -32.14
CA VAL A 421 -18.51 11.42 -31.97
C VAL A 421 -18.71 10.32 -33.01
N PHE A 422 -19.87 10.02 -33.53
CA PHE A 422 -20.06 9.06 -34.62
C PHE A 422 -20.83 9.67 -35.81
N ASN A 423 -20.11 10.02 -36.87
CA ASN A 423 -20.70 10.40 -38.14
C ASN A 423 -20.59 9.22 -39.13
N PRO A 424 -21.71 8.50 -39.40
CA PRO A 424 -21.66 7.38 -40.36
C PRO A 424 -21.34 7.84 -41.79
N ASN A 425 -21.46 9.15 -42.09
CA ASN A 425 -21.13 9.73 -43.39
C ASN A 425 -19.67 10.19 -43.49
N ASP A 426 -18.93 10.19 -42.36
CA ASP A 426 -17.50 10.46 -42.31
C ASP A 426 -16.80 9.31 -41.56
N PRO A 427 -16.66 8.13 -42.18
CA PRO A 427 -16.01 6.99 -41.55
C PRO A 427 -14.51 7.22 -41.27
N TYR A 428 -13.92 8.27 -41.79
CA TYR A 428 -12.52 8.65 -41.60
C TYR A 428 -12.34 9.81 -40.64
N GLY A 429 -13.41 10.28 -40.04
CA GLY A 429 -13.38 11.33 -39.03
C GLY A 429 -12.62 10.95 -37.76
N ASN A 430 -12.96 11.57 -36.64
CA ASN A 430 -12.23 11.47 -35.38
C ASN A 430 -12.15 10.05 -34.75
N TYR A 431 -12.85 9.04 -35.31
CA TYR A 431 -12.99 7.70 -34.72
C TYR A 431 -12.02 6.66 -35.30
N TYR A 432 -11.74 6.75 -36.58
CA TYR A 432 -10.88 5.77 -37.23
C TYR A 432 -9.43 6.16 -37.12
N LEU A 433 -8.61 5.18 -36.77
CA LEU A 433 -7.18 5.34 -36.81
C LEU A 433 -6.78 5.47 -38.31
N ILE A 434 -6.28 6.63 -38.67
CA ILE A 434 -5.73 6.87 -40.03
C ILE A 434 -4.21 6.75 -39.92
N PRO A 435 -3.62 5.68 -40.47
CA PRO A 435 -2.17 5.54 -40.46
C PRO A 435 -1.49 6.73 -41.12
N GLY A 436 -0.51 7.31 -40.46
CA GLY A 436 0.36 8.35 -40.98
C GLY A 436 1.74 7.80 -41.38
N ASN A 437 2.66 8.69 -41.66
CA ASN A 437 4.04 8.34 -41.95
C ASN A 437 4.78 7.86 -40.67
N GLY A 438 5.45 6.70 -40.81
CA GLY A 438 6.18 6.11 -39.70
C GLY A 438 5.28 5.54 -38.62
N LEU A 439 5.53 5.90 -37.33
CA LEU A 439 4.78 5.43 -36.18
C LEU A 439 3.64 6.40 -35.75
N ILE A 440 3.38 7.44 -36.54
CA ILE A 440 2.44 8.50 -36.20
C ILE A 440 1.09 8.23 -36.88
N ASN A 441 -0.01 8.42 -36.15
CA ASN A 441 -1.37 8.37 -36.65
C ASN A 441 -1.87 9.79 -36.98
N ASN A 442 -2.58 9.96 -38.07
CA ASN A 442 -3.10 11.24 -38.51
C ASN A 442 -4.52 11.54 -38.02
N GLY A 443 -5.16 10.60 -37.37
CA GLY A 443 -6.54 10.77 -36.85
C GLY A 443 -7.01 9.60 -35.99
N GLY A 444 -8.25 9.69 -35.56
CA GLY A 444 -8.89 8.67 -34.71
C GLY A 444 -8.68 8.88 -33.22
N VAL A 445 -9.73 8.62 -32.46
CA VAL A 445 -9.71 8.65 -30.98
C VAL A 445 -9.21 7.31 -30.42
N THR A 446 -8.83 7.30 -29.15
CA THR A 446 -8.51 6.06 -28.45
C THR A 446 -9.65 5.04 -28.53
N PRO A 447 -9.36 3.76 -28.77
CA PRO A 447 -10.39 2.72 -28.82
C PRO A 447 -10.85 2.27 -27.43
N ILE A 448 -10.29 2.83 -26.35
CA ILE A 448 -10.62 2.46 -24.97
C ILE A 448 -11.45 3.57 -24.33
N TRP A 449 -12.54 3.17 -23.69
CA TRP A 449 -13.23 3.96 -22.70
C TRP A 449 -13.39 3.12 -21.45
N HIS A 450 -12.88 3.61 -20.34
CA HIS A 450 -12.88 2.92 -19.07
C HIS A 450 -13.29 3.86 -17.94
N ASP A 451 -14.15 3.38 -17.06
CA ASP A 451 -14.46 4.03 -15.80
C ASP A 451 -14.63 2.98 -14.70
N HIS A 452 -13.84 3.09 -13.65
CA HIS A 452 -14.08 2.31 -12.46
C HIS A 452 -14.05 3.19 -11.21
N TYR A 453 -14.82 2.81 -10.21
CA TYR A 453 -14.63 3.34 -8.87
C TYR A 453 -14.63 2.24 -7.81
N ALA A 454 -13.94 2.52 -6.72
CA ALA A 454 -13.98 1.74 -5.51
C ALA A 454 -14.28 2.64 -4.31
N ALA A 455 -15.28 2.27 -3.52
CA ALA A 455 -15.61 2.89 -2.24
C ALA A 455 -15.46 1.84 -1.14
N GLU A 456 -14.51 2.05 -0.21
CA GLU A 456 -14.28 1.15 0.92
C GLU A 456 -14.49 1.91 2.23
N ASN A 457 -15.41 1.43 3.08
CA ASN A 457 -15.59 1.91 4.45
C ASN A 457 -14.99 0.88 5.40
N THR A 458 -13.89 1.22 6.06
CA THR A 458 -13.13 0.31 6.92
C THR A 458 -13.25 0.73 8.38
N PHE A 459 -13.57 -0.23 9.25
CA PHE A 459 -13.62 -0.07 10.70
C PHE A 459 -12.57 -0.97 11.34
N LYS A 460 -11.75 -0.42 12.24
CA LYS A 460 -10.73 -1.15 13.00
C LYS A 460 -10.86 -0.84 14.49
N GLY A 461 -10.75 -1.88 15.30
CA GLY A 461 -10.66 -1.77 16.74
C GLY A 461 -9.51 -2.62 17.26
N LYS A 462 -8.70 -2.06 18.19
CA LYS A 462 -7.58 -2.77 18.81
C LYS A 462 -7.54 -2.47 20.30
N LEU A 463 -7.51 -3.53 21.08
CA LEU A 463 -7.26 -3.49 22.53
C LEU A 463 -5.83 -4.00 22.78
N THR A 464 -5.07 -3.29 23.60
CA THR A 464 -3.75 -3.75 24.06
C THR A 464 -3.78 -3.81 25.58
N PHE A 465 -3.32 -4.93 26.12
CA PHE A 465 -3.27 -5.20 27.55
C PHE A 465 -1.88 -5.69 27.96
N GLN A 466 -1.29 -5.02 28.93
CA GLN A 466 0.02 -5.36 29.49
C GLN A 466 -0.14 -5.79 30.95
N PRO A 467 -0.38 -7.08 31.24
CA PRO A 467 -0.56 -7.57 32.60
C PRO A 467 0.69 -7.39 33.46
N ASN A 468 1.86 -7.55 32.88
CA ASN A 468 3.18 -7.44 33.51
C ASN A 468 4.23 -6.95 32.49
N ALA A 469 5.50 -6.90 32.89
CA ALA A 469 6.60 -6.45 32.03
C ALA A 469 6.95 -7.43 30.91
N ILE A 470 6.54 -8.69 31.04
CA ILE A 470 6.91 -9.75 30.08
C ILE A 470 5.93 -9.80 28.93
N HIS A 471 4.64 -9.69 29.18
CA HIS A 471 3.58 -9.91 28.22
C HIS A 471 2.91 -8.61 27.78
N THR A 472 2.76 -8.44 26.47
CA THR A 472 1.92 -7.40 25.86
C THR A 472 0.95 -8.07 24.90
N ILE A 473 -0.25 -8.33 25.39
CA ILE A 473 -1.31 -8.99 24.65
C ILE A 473 -2.08 -7.93 23.86
N SER A 474 -2.32 -8.17 22.58
CA SER A 474 -3.20 -7.32 21.79
C SER A 474 -4.15 -8.17 20.95
N GLY A 475 -5.37 -7.69 20.83
CA GLY A 475 -6.38 -8.30 19.99
C GLY A 475 -7.23 -7.24 19.35
N GLY A 476 -7.83 -7.57 18.22
CA GLY A 476 -8.63 -6.60 17.50
C GLY A 476 -9.39 -7.19 16.34
N LEU A 477 -10.17 -6.31 15.73
CA LEU A 477 -11.00 -6.61 14.57
C LEU A 477 -10.80 -5.55 13.49
N GLU A 478 -11.02 -5.97 12.29
CA GLU A 478 -11.09 -5.13 11.09
C GLU A 478 -12.26 -5.60 10.24
N HIS A 479 -13.06 -4.68 9.73
CA HIS A 479 -14.13 -4.99 8.78
C HIS A 479 -14.24 -3.90 7.74
N ALA A 480 -14.32 -4.28 6.46
CA ALA A 480 -14.46 -3.39 5.33
C ALA A 480 -15.73 -3.73 4.55
N LEU A 481 -16.59 -2.72 4.40
CA LEU A 481 -17.74 -2.69 3.52
C LEU A 481 -17.29 -2.02 2.22
N THR A 482 -17.45 -2.69 1.10
CA THR A 482 -16.93 -2.21 -0.17
C THR A 482 -18.02 -2.12 -1.22
N GLU A 483 -17.86 -1.21 -2.15
CA GLU A 483 -18.63 -1.11 -3.38
C GLU A 483 -17.66 -0.86 -4.53
N TYR A 484 -17.73 -1.68 -5.56
CA TYR A 484 -16.90 -1.59 -6.75
C TYR A 484 -17.77 -1.49 -7.98
N GLN A 485 -17.46 -0.54 -8.85
CA GLN A 485 -18.01 -0.44 -10.19
C GLN A 485 -16.89 -0.58 -11.21
N TRP A 486 -17.16 -1.29 -12.27
CA TRP A 486 -16.27 -1.48 -13.40
C TRP A 486 -17.03 -1.33 -14.69
N VAL A 487 -16.57 -0.42 -15.55
CA VAL A 487 -17.09 -0.22 -16.90
C VAL A 487 -15.88 -0.14 -17.82
N ASP A 488 -15.73 -1.11 -18.69
CA ASP A 488 -14.60 -1.21 -19.61
C ASP A 488 -15.17 -1.50 -21.00
N VAL A 489 -14.94 -0.60 -21.96
CA VAL A 489 -15.55 -0.65 -23.30
C VAL A 489 -14.48 -0.47 -24.36
N TYR A 490 -14.40 -1.42 -25.27
CA TYR A 490 -13.51 -1.35 -26.44
C TYR A 490 -14.29 -0.87 -27.67
N ARG A 491 -13.73 0.08 -28.40
CA ARG A 491 -14.36 0.80 -29.52
C ARG A 491 -15.76 1.30 -29.15
N PRO A 492 -15.83 2.24 -28.21
CA PRO A 492 -17.10 2.67 -27.62
C PRO A 492 -18.09 3.25 -28.63
N TRP A 493 -17.65 3.71 -29.80
CA TRP A 493 -18.53 4.20 -30.90
C TRP A 493 -19.32 3.09 -31.60
N VAL A 494 -19.00 1.83 -31.41
CA VAL A 494 -19.74 0.71 -32.00
C VAL A 494 -21.06 0.53 -31.24
N GLY A 495 -22.18 0.51 -31.96
CA GLY A 495 -23.52 0.36 -31.38
C GLY A 495 -24.05 1.61 -30.67
N ALA A 496 -23.51 2.80 -30.95
CA ALA A 496 -24.10 4.05 -30.49
C ALA A 496 -25.53 4.20 -31.01
N PRO A 497 -26.47 4.82 -30.25
CA PRO A 497 -27.80 5.09 -30.75
C PRO A 497 -27.70 5.93 -32.03
N ILE A 498 -28.47 5.58 -33.04
CA ILE A 498 -28.53 6.32 -34.28
C ILE A 498 -29.69 7.29 -34.18
N VAL A 499 -29.42 8.58 -34.36
CA VAL A 499 -30.44 9.59 -34.47
C VAL A 499 -31.06 9.46 -35.88
N LEU A 500 -32.30 8.99 -35.96
CA LEU A 500 -32.98 8.78 -37.23
C LEU A 500 -33.64 10.08 -37.76
N ASN A 501 -34.08 10.95 -36.86
CA ASN A 501 -34.66 12.28 -37.11
C ASN A 501 -34.38 13.14 -35.88
N ASP A 502 -34.64 14.45 -35.95
CA ASP A 502 -34.43 15.42 -34.85
C ASP A 502 -35.05 15.03 -33.50
N SER A 503 -35.82 13.95 -33.43
CA SER A 503 -36.56 13.51 -32.26
C SER A 503 -36.65 12.01 -32.06
N THR A 504 -36.06 11.17 -32.95
CA THR A 504 -36.17 9.70 -32.84
C THR A 504 -34.78 9.06 -32.77
N THR A 505 -34.50 8.35 -31.69
CA THR A 505 -33.28 7.55 -31.53
C THR A 505 -33.61 6.07 -31.56
N THR A 506 -32.76 5.27 -32.18
CA THR A 506 -32.81 3.81 -32.02
C THR A 506 -32.05 3.42 -30.73
N PRO A 507 -32.59 2.50 -29.90
CA PRO A 507 -31.84 1.99 -28.77
C PRO A 507 -30.55 1.32 -29.24
N SER A 508 -29.51 1.46 -28.46
CA SER A 508 -28.24 0.76 -28.73
C SER A 508 -28.41 -0.75 -28.51
N VAL A 509 -28.12 -1.54 -29.54
CA VAL A 509 -28.13 -3.00 -29.45
C VAL A 509 -26.85 -3.54 -28.84
N SER A 510 -25.74 -2.79 -28.93
CA SER A 510 -24.44 -3.19 -28.40
C SER A 510 -23.74 -2.01 -27.72
N ILE A 511 -22.90 -2.31 -26.73
CA ILE A 511 -22.10 -1.35 -25.99
C ILE A 511 -20.65 -1.57 -26.39
N GLY A 512 -20.17 -0.82 -27.38
CA GLY A 512 -18.87 -1.02 -27.99
C GLY A 512 -18.76 -2.32 -28.79
N SER A 513 -17.59 -2.59 -29.31
CA SER A 513 -17.29 -3.89 -29.95
C SER A 513 -17.02 -4.99 -28.93
N SER A 514 -16.68 -4.64 -27.70
CA SER A 514 -16.57 -5.54 -26.54
C SER A 514 -16.71 -4.72 -25.28
N ASN A 515 -17.26 -5.30 -24.24
CA ASN A 515 -17.39 -4.64 -22.94
C ASN A 515 -17.22 -5.62 -21.76
N ASP A 516 -16.88 -5.06 -20.60
CA ASP A 516 -16.86 -5.74 -19.29
C ASP A 516 -17.46 -4.79 -18.27
N ILE A 517 -18.69 -5.09 -17.81
CA ILE A 517 -19.48 -4.17 -16.99
C ILE A 517 -20.04 -4.93 -15.81
N TRP A 518 -19.78 -4.44 -14.59
CA TRP A 518 -20.33 -4.99 -13.37
C TRP A 518 -20.27 -4.00 -12.21
N LYS A 519 -21.16 -4.19 -11.23
CA LYS A 519 -21.20 -3.46 -9.96
C LYS A 519 -21.41 -4.46 -8.84
N VAL A 520 -20.54 -4.44 -7.83
CA VAL A 520 -20.51 -5.45 -6.77
C VAL A 520 -20.21 -4.84 -5.41
N SER A 521 -20.69 -5.50 -4.35
CA SER A 521 -20.47 -5.07 -2.97
C SER A 521 -19.92 -6.21 -2.12
N PRO A 522 -18.64 -6.62 -2.33
CA PRO A 522 -18.01 -7.61 -1.48
C PRO A 522 -17.74 -7.07 -0.08
N GLN A 523 -17.54 -7.99 0.87
CA GLN A 523 -17.15 -7.65 2.22
C GLN A 523 -15.92 -8.45 2.63
N LYS A 524 -15.05 -7.85 3.43
CA LYS A 524 -13.83 -8.51 3.95
C LYS A 524 -13.53 -8.04 5.36
N GLY A 525 -12.88 -8.89 6.14
CA GLY A 525 -12.47 -8.51 7.47
C GLY A 525 -11.52 -9.51 8.10
N GLY A 526 -11.21 -9.29 9.38
CA GLY A 526 -10.38 -10.20 10.14
C GLY A 526 -10.41 -9.92 11.62
N LEU A 527 -10.22 -10.97 12.38
CA LEU A 527 -9.98 -10.95 13.82
C LEU A 527 -8.53 -11.35 14.07
N PHE A 528 -7.86 -10.71 15.01
CA PHE A 528 -6.52 -11.11 15.38
C PHE A 528 -6.31 -11.10 16.89
N ALA A 529 -5.40 -11.95 17.32
CA ALA A 529 -4.84 -11.95 18.66
C ALA A 529 -3.34 -12.20 18.59
N GLN A 530 -2.57 -11.53 19.42
CA GLN A 530 -1.14 -11.76 19.54
C GLN A 530 -0.64 -11.46 20.94
N ASP A 531 0.41 -12.18 21.36
CA ASP A 531 1.18 -11.89 22.56
C ASP A 531 2.63 -11.58 22.17
N ARG A 532 3.10 -10.44 22.64
CA ARG A 532 4.50 -10.05 22.55
C ARG A 532 5.14 -10.29 23.92
N ILE A 533 6.08 -11.21 23.93
CA ILE A 533 6.81 -11.68 25.10
C ILE A 533 8.20 -11.06 25.08
N GLU A 534 8.56 -10.32 26.14
CA GLU A 534 9.90 -9.79 26.34
C GLU A 534 10.46 -10.34 27.65
N TYR A 535 11.38 -11.28 27.56
CA TYR A 535 11.98 -11.91 28.72
C TYR A 535 13.47 -12.08 28.57
N LYS A 536 14.25 -11.52 29.50
CA LYS A 536 15.73 -11.60 29.51
C LYS A 536 16.37 -11.28 28.15
N GLY A 537 15.90 -10.22 27.50
CA GLY A 537 16.39 -9.77 26.20
C GLY A 537 15.85 -10.53 25.00
N VAL A 538 15.31 -11.73 25.18
CA VAL A 538 14.60 -12.46 24.15
C VAL A 538 13.25 -11.78 23.89
N LYS A 539 12.92 -11.54 22.63
CA LYS A 539 11.62 -11.02 22.22
C LYS A 539 10.96 -12.03 21.30
N ALA A 540 9.76 -12.45 21.65
CA ALA A 540 8.95 -13.31 20.82
C ALA A 540 7.58 -12.68 20.59
N THR A 541 7.03 -12.79 19.39
CA THR A 541 5.64 -12.42 19.11
C THR A 541 4.95 -13.62 18.49
N LEU A 542 3.94 -14.13 19.18
CA LEU A 542 3.06 -15.20 18.72
C LEU A 542 1.74 -14.56 18.32
N GLY A 543 1.33 -14.71 17.08
CA GLY A 543 0.11 -14.09 16.56
C GLY A 543 -0.69 -15.05 15.71
N MET A 544 -2.00 -14.86 15.75
CA MET A 544 -2.95 -15.55 14.93
C MET A 544 -3.94 -14.55 14.35
N ARG A 545 -4.22 -14.66 13.05
CA ARG A 545 -5.25 -13.89 12.39
C ARG A 545 -6.23 -14.80 11.67
N PHE A 546 -7.50 -14.52 11.85
CA PHE A 546 -8.62 -15.17 11.19
C PHE A 546 -9.23 -14.18 10.22
N ASN A 547 -8.99 -14.38 8.91
CA ASN A 547 -9.58 -13.55 7.86
C ASN A 547 -10.87 -14.20 7.35
N TYR A 548 -11.84 -13.35 7.00
CA TYR A 548 -13.11 -13.74 6.38
C TYR A 548 -13.45 -12.78 5.25
N TRP A 549 -14.15 -13.30 4.24
CA TRP A 549 -14.62 -12.50 3.11
C TRP A 549 -15.86 -13.12 2.48
N ALA A 550 -16.70 -12.25 1.90
CA ALA A 550 -17.84 -12.62 1.09
C ALA A 550 -17.72 -11.95 -0.29
N PRO A 551 -17.76 -12.70 -1.40
CA PRO A 551 -17.77 -12.13 -2.75
C PRO A 551 -18.98 -11.23 -3.03
N GLY A 552 -20.07 -11.37 -2.27
CA GLY A 552 -21.26 -10.53 -2.34
C GLY A 552 -22.37 -11.13 -3.17
N LYS A 553 -23.53 -10.49 -3.12
CA LYS A 553 -24.76 -10.99 -3.76
C LYS A 553 -24.64 -11.20 -5.27
N PHE A 554 -23.88 -10.38 -5.96
CA PHE A 554 -23.65 -10.52 -7.41
C PHE A 554 -23.04 -11.90 -7.74
N ALA A 555 -22.01 -12.31 -6.99
CA ALA A 555 -21.39 -13.62 -7.15
C ALA A 555 -22.35 -14.76 -6.72
N ASP A 556 -23.05 -14.59 -5.57
CA ASP A 556 -24.00 -15.56 -5.08
C ASP A 556 -25.14 -15.80 -6.09
N ASN A 557 -25.68 -14.74 -6.70
CA ASN A 557 -26.70 -14.81 -7.72
C ASN A 557 -26.17 -15.50 -8.99
N ALA A 558 -24.97 -15.14 -9.47
CA ALA A 558 -24.37 -15.78 -10.64
C ALA A 558 -24.11 -17.28 -10.41
N VAL A 559 -23.77 -17.69 -9.20
CA VAL A 559 -23.60 -19.11 -8.83
C VAL A 559 -24.96 -19.83 -8.76
N ALA A 560 -26.01 -19.17 -8.25
CA ALA A 560 -27.35 -19.76 -8.13
C ALA A 560 -28.08 -19.88 -9.49
N ASP A 561 -27.83 -18.93 -10.40
CA ASP A 561 -28.46 -18.90 -11.70
C ASP A 561 -27.85 -19.92 -12.67
N SER A 562 -28.64 -20.91 -13.07
CA SER A 562 -28.22 -21.98 -14.00
C SER A 562 -27.93 -21.44 -15.41
N THR A 563 -28.44 -20.28 -15.77
CA THR A 563 -28.23 -19.65 -17.09
C THR A 563 -26.95 -18.82 -17.15
N SER A 564 -26.36 -18.47 -16.00
CA SER A 564 -25.09 -17.75 -15.95
C SER A 564 -23.92 -18.61 -16.48
N PRO A 565 -22.83 -17.98 -17.00
CA PRO A 565 -21.72 -18.72 -17.60
C PRO A 565 -20.80 -19.43 -16.57
N VAL A 566 -21.17 -19.41 -15.30
CA VAL A 566 -20.42 -20.13 -14.26
C VAL A 566 -20.47 -21.61 -14.47
N LEU A 567 -19.31 -22.25 -14.61
CA LEU A 567 -19.22 -23.71 -14.84
C LEU A 567 -19.80 -24.51 -13.66
N PRO A 568 -20.47 -25.67 -13.91
CA PRO A 568 -21.04 -26.50 -12.84
C PRO A 568 -20.04 -26.88 -11.75
N ALA A 569 -18.81 -27.26 -12.13
CA ALA A 569 -17.76 -27.59 -11.16
C ALA A 569 -17.37 -26.43 -10.25
N ILE A 570 -17.47 -25.18 -10.75
CA ILE A 570 -17.19 -23.98 -9.94
C ILE A 570 -18.36 -23.69 -8.99
N ARG A 571 -19.61 -23.90 -9.42
CA ARG A 571 -20.80 -23.78 -8.56
C ARG A 571 -20.71 -24.74 -7.38
N ASP A 572 -20.40 -26.03 -7.66
CA ASP A 572 -20.27 -27.03 -6.63
C ASP A 572 -19.14 -26.71 -5.65
N ALA A 573 -17.96 -26.31 -6.17
CA ALA A 573 -16.83 -25.92 -5.36
C ALA A 573 -17.10 -24.64 -4.55
N TYR A 574 -17.83 -23.65 -5.10
CA TYR A 574 -18.22 -22.45 -4.37
C TYR A 574 -19.11 -22.78 -3.17
N ASN A 575 -20.13 -23.62 -3.39
CA ASN A 575 -21.06 -24.05 -2.34
C ASN A 575 -20.38 -24.89 -1.26
N GLN A 576 -19.41 -25.74 -1.63
CA GLN A 576 -18.62 -26.54 -0.69
C GLN A 576 -17.63 -25.71 0.13
N ASN A 577 -17.04 -24.69 -0.45
CA ASN A 577 -15.97 -23.87 0.17
C ASN A 577 -16.51 -22.65 0.91
N SER A 578 -17.81 -22.44 0.96
CA SER A 578 -18.44 -21.31 1.64
C SER A 578 -19.51 -21.75 2.62
N PHE A 579 -19.85 -20.87 3.54
CA PHE A 579 -20.97 -21.03 4.47
C PHE A 579 -21.87 -19.81 4.44
N ASN A 580 -23.18 -20.00 4.55
CA ASN A 580 -24.14 -18.91 4.53
C ASN A 580 -24.30 -18.26 5.91
N ALA A 581 -24.13 -16.92 5.96
CA ALA A 581 -24.46 -16.14 7.12
C ALA A 581 -24.92 -14.73 6.67
N GLY A 582 -26.02 -14.22 7.25
CA GLY A 582 -26.58 -12.91 6.93
C GLY A 582 -26.97 -12.73 5.45
N GLY A 583 -27.32 -13.82 4.75
CA GLY A 583 -27.71 -13.80 3.34
C GLY A 583 -26.56 -13.67 2.36
N LEU A 584 -25.34 -13.93 2.77
CA LEU A 584 -24.12 -13.94 1.96
C LEU A 584 -23.35 -15.25 2.17
N SER A 585 -22.62 -15.66 1.13
CA SER A 585 -21.70 -16.81 1.18
C SER A 585 -20.31 -16.34 1.64
N TRP A 586 -19.89 -16.82 2.81
CA TRP A 586 -18.63 -16.45 3.46
C TRP A 586 -17.57 -17.52 3.31
N LYS A 587 -16.32 -17.06 3.16
CA LYS A 587 -15.12 -17.89 3.19
C LYS A 587 -14.18 -17.40 4.28
N VAL A 588 -13.34 -18.30 4.79
CA VAL A 588 -12.45 -17.99 5.92
C VAL A 588 -11.05 -18.57 5.71
N ARG A 589 -10.04 -17.91 6.35
CA ARG A 589 -8.66 -18.40 6.35
C ARG A 589 -7.93 -18.01 7.63
N LEU A 590 -7.13 -18.96 8.14
CA LEU A 590 -6.31 -18.77 9.33
C LEU A 590 -4.84 -18.47 8.92
N LEU A 591 -4.24 -17.46 9.54
CA LEU A 591 -2.91 -16.96 9.21
C LEU A 591 -2.04 -16.86 10.48
N PRO A 592 -1.25 -17.91 10.81
CA PRO A 592 -0.33 -17.90 11.93
C PRO A 592 0.90 -17.03 11.67
N ARG A 593 1.46 -16.45 12.74
CA ARG A 593 2.68 -15.64 12.70
C ARG A 593 3.54 -15.85 13.94
N LEU A 594 4.84 -15.93 13.72
CA LEU A 594 5.84 -16.08 14.76
C LEU A 594 7.05 -15.20 14.43
N ASN A 595 7.42 -14.33 15.35
CA ASN A 595 8.62 -13.52 15.25
C ASN A 595 9.43 -13.74 16.53
N VAL A 596 10.70 -14.08 16.43
CA VAL A 596 11.57 -14.30 17.58
C VAL A 596 12.89 -13.60 17.32
N SER A 597 13.40 -12.89 18.34
CA SER A 597 14.76 -12.37 18.34
C SER A 597 15.43 -12.64 19.67
N PHE A 598 16.72 -12.93 19.61
CA PHE A 598 17.54 -13.14 20.80
C PHE A 598 18.87 -12.43 20.66
N PRO A 599 19.30 -11.73 21.71
CA PRO A 599 20.62 -11.13 21.75
C PRO A 599 21.67 -12.24 21.87
N VAL A 600 22.62 -12.24 20.93
CA VAL A 600 23.81 -13.12 20.99
C VAL A 600 24.86 -12.47 21.86
N THR A 601 25.02 -11.16 21.72
CA THR A 601 25.79 -10.27 22.56
C THR A 601 25.11 -8.93 22.69
N GLU A 602 25.67 -8.01 23.45
CA GLU A 602 25.13 -6.64 23.65
C GLU A 602 24.94 -5.85 22.34
N ASN A 603 25.73 -6.19 21.31
CA ASN A 603 25.72 -5.50 20.03
C ASN A 603 25.24 -6.38 18.87
N ASN A 604 24.86 -7.63 19.14
CA ASN A 604 24.54 -8.62 18.12
C ASN A 604 23.21 -9.30 18.42
N VAL A 605 22.30 -9.28 17.46
CA VAL A 605 20.97 -9.90 17.57
C VAL A 605 20.76 -10.82 16.38
N LEU A 606 20.32 -12.03 16.67
CA LEU A 606 19.80 -12.98 15.68
C LEU A 606 18.28 -12.98 15.76
N TYR A 607 17.59 -13.03 14.60
CA TYR A 607 16.13 -13.11 14.57
C TYR A 607 15.65 -14.11 13.54
N PHE A 608 14.44 -14.64 13.80
CA PHE A 608 13.73 -15.55 12.92
C PHE A 608 12.26 -15.10 12.83
N ASN A 609 11.74 -15.08 11.62
CA ASN A 609 10.34 -14.79 11.34
C ASN A 609 9.70 -15.90 10.51
N TYR A 610 8.50 -16.26 10.87
CA TYR A 610 7.63 -17.13 10.12
C TYR A 610 6.24 -16.52 10.09
N GLY A 611 5.59 -16.53 8.92
CA GLY A 611 4.24 -16.00 8.86
C GLY A 611 3.51 -16.30 7.57
N HIS A 612 2.18 -16.38 7.71
CA HIS A 612 1.27 -16.47 6.60
C HIS A 612 0.66 -15.09 6.34
N SER A 613 0.59 -14.71 5.08
CA SER A 613 -0.15 -13.53 4.61
C SER A 613 -0.95 -13.90 3.37
N MET A 614 -1.96 -13.12 3.05
CA MET A 614 -2.78 -13.37 1.87
C MET A 614 -3.09 -12.09 1.13
N ARG A 615 -3.40 -12.21 -0.17
CA ARG A 615 -3.86 -11.15 -1.03
C ARG A 615 -5.17 -11.55 -1.70
N MET A 616 -6.19 -10.72 -1.59
CA MET A 616 -7.46 -10.93 -2.30
C MET A 616 -7.23 -10.89 -3.81
N PRO A 617 -7.93 -11.74 -4.59
CA PRO A 617 -7.91 -11.67 -6.04
C PRO A 617 -8.32 -10.28 -6.52
N HIS A 618 -7.79 -9.85 -7.68
CA HIS A 618 -8.31 -8.67 -8.34
C HIS A 618 -9.79 -8.87 -8.66
N PRO A 619 -10.69 -7.90 -8.35
CA PRO A 619 -12.14 -8.09 -8.51
C PRO A 619 -12.56 -8.51 -9.91
N ARG A 620 -11.91 -8.01 -10.97
CA ARG A 620 -12.18 -8.44 -12.35
C ARG A 620 -12.00 -9.93 -12.56
N PHE A 621 -11.04 -10.57 -11.90
CA PHE A 621 -10.85 -12.02 -12.01
C PHE A 621 -11.99 -12.84 -11.40
N MET A 622 -12.77 -12.21 -10.51
CA MET A 622 -13.93 -12.83 -9.87
C MET A 622 -15.25 -12.56 -10.59
N TYR A 623 -15.42 -11.34 -11.17
CA TYR A 623 -16.75 -10.87 -11.58
C TYR A 623 -16.92 -10.66 -13.09
N ALA A 624 -15.82 -10.59 -13.87
CA ALA A 624 -15.89 -10.30 -15.30
C ALA A 624 -16.82 -11.27 -16.06
N GLY A 625 -17.71 -10.74 -16.86
CA GLY A 625 -18.59 -11.49 -17.76
C GLY A 625 -19.57 -12.44 -17.09
N LEU A 626 -19.86 -12.30 -15.79
CA LEU A 626 -20.78 -13.17 -15.06
C LEU A 626 -22.25 -12.73 -15.16
N ASP A 627 -22.54 -11.53 -15.64
CA ASP A 627 -23.90 -11.03 -15.74
C ASP A 627 -24.62 -11.61 -16.97
N PRO A 628 -25.72 -12.35 -16.80
CA PRO A 628 -26.48 -12.91 -17.91
C PRO A 628 -27.00 -11.88 -18.91
N GLN A 629 -27.35 -10.66 -18.46
CA GLN A 629 -27.89 -9.60 -19.31
C GLN A 629 -26.90 -9.11 -20.36
N TYR A 630 -25.60 -9.23 -20.08
CA TYR A 630 -24.52 -8.77 -20.96
C TYR A 630 -23.87 -9.87 -21.79
N GLN A 631 -24.18 -11.15 -21.57
CA GLN A 631 -23.61 -12.24 -22.35
C GLN A 631 -23.81 -12.06 -23.85
N ASP A 632 -25.00 -11.60 -24.25
CA ASP A 632 -25.37 -11.38 -25.64
C ASP A 632 -24.79 -10.07 -26.22
N ARG A 633 -24.36 -9.16 -25.35
CA ARG A 633 -23.85 -7.82 -25.71
C ARG A 633 -22.35 -7.68 -25.58
N SER A 634 -21.69 -8.66 -24.95
CA SER A 634 -20.23 -8.65 -24.71
C SER A 634 -19.53 -9.75 -25.45
N PHE A 635 -18.52 -9.40 -26.25
CA PHE A 635 -17.58 -10.34 -26.86
C PHE A 635 -16.38 -10.63 -25.95
N LEU A 636 -16.55 -10.52 -24.65
CA LEU A 636 -15.49 -10.77 -23.69
C LEU A 636 -15.02 -12.23 -23.77
N SER A 637 -13.72 -12.42 -24.02
CA SER A 637 -13.10 -13.75 -24.08
C SER A 637 -12.79 -14.35 -22.70
N SER A 638 -12.73 -13.52 -21.66
CA SER A 638 -12.36 -13.94 -20.30
C SER A 638 -13.56 -13.94 -19.37
N LEU A 639 -13.72 -15.03 -18.62
CA LEU A 639 -14.76 -15.17 -17.58
C LEU A 639 -14.15 -15.10 -16.19
N GLY A 640 -14.82 -14.37 -15.32
CA GLY A 640 -14.55 -14.36 -13.90
C GLY A 640 -14.86 -15.71 -13.24
N ASN A 641 -14.25 -15.92 -12.09
CA ASN A 641 -14.47 -17.09 -11.27
C ASN A 641 -14.80 -16.66 -9.84
N PRO A 642 -16.08 -16.74 -9.41
CA PRO A 642 -16.48 -16.31 -8.07
C PRO A 642 -15.88 -17.18 -6.96
N ASN A 643 -15.40 -18.39 -7.30
CA ASN A 643 -14.78 -19.31 -6.32
C ASN A 643 -13.29 -19.06 -6.09
N LEU A 644 -12.67 -18.05 -6.71
CA LEU A 644 -11.25 -17.76 -6.48
C LEU A 644 -10.94 -17.59 -4.99
N ASN A 645 -9.85 -18.22 -4.58
CA ASN A 645 -9.25 -18.04 -3.27
C ASN A 645 -8.20 -16.92 -3.29
N PRO A 646 -7.94 -16.27 -2.14
CA PRO A 646 -6.81 -15.38 -2.00
C PRO A 646 -5.49 -16.08 -2.27
N GLU A 647 -4.57 -15.38 -2.96
CA GLU A 647 -3.18 -15.82 -3.09
C GLU A 647 -2.51 -15.77 -1.71
N VAL A 648 -1.82 -16.83 -1.32
CA VAL A 648 -1.20 -16.99 0.01
C VAL A 648 0.31 -16.96 -0.10
N ASN A 649 0.96 -16.23 0.78
CA ASN A 649 2.41 -16.25 0.95
C ASN A 649 2.77 -16.83 2.32
N ILE A 650 3.63 -17.85 2.32
CA ILE A 650 4.27 -18.41 3.51
C ILE A 650 5.73 -17.93 3.50
N SER A 651 6.05 -17.05 4.45
CA SER A 651 7.36 -16.41 4.53
C SER A 651 8.19 -16.98 5.66
N TYR A 652 9.47 -17.22 5.38
CA TYR A 652 10.51 -17.55 6.34
C TYR A 652 11.64 -16.54 6.20
N GLU A 653 12.13 -16.03 7.30
CA GLU A 653 13.25 -15.09 7.33
C GLU A 653 14.17 -15.38 8.51
N VAL A 654 15.48 -15.38 8.26
CA VAL A 654 16.52 -15.40 9.28
C VAL A 654 17.41 -14.20 9.06
N GLY A 655 17.70 -13.46 10.11
CA GLY A 655 18.56 -12.31 9.99
C GLY A 655 19.47 -12.09 11.20
N TYR A 656 20.57 -11.41 10.94
CA TYR A 656 21.58 -11.03 11.91
C TYR A 656 21.79 -9.52 11.85
N LYS A 657 21.79 -8.88 13.01
CA LYS A 657 22.07 -7.46 13.18
C LYS A 657 23.24 -7.26 14.10
N THR A 658 24.15 -6.40 13.71
CA THR A 658 25.32 -6.06 14.53
C THR A 658 25.59 -4.57 14.54
N LEU A 659 26.05 -4.07 15.68
CA LEU A 659 26.52 -2.72 15.88
C LEU A 659 28.01 -2.74 16.22
N VAL A 660 28.85 -2.22 15.33
CA VAL A 660 30.30 -2.11 15.54
C VAL A 660 30.60 -0.73 16.14
N GLY A 661 30.85 -0.72 17.44
CA GLY A 661 30.86 0.52 18.21
C GLY A 661 29.51 1.24 18.13
N SER A 662 29.49 2.57 18.22
CA SER A 662 28.25 3.38 18.03
C SER A 662 28.10 3.92 16.61
N ARG A 663 28.98 3.53 15.68
CA ARG A 663 29.13 4.19 14.38
C ARG A 663 28.72 3.36 13.18
N ILE A 664 28.82 2.05 13.24
CA ILE A 664 28.55 1.17 12.11
C ILE A 664 27.47 0.16 12.52
N GLY A 665 26.37 0.17 11.81
CA GLY A 665 25.30 -0.82 11.92
C GLY A 665 25.24 -1.68 10.66
N TRP A 666 25.28 -2.99 10.81
CA TRP A 666 25.15 -3.94 9.72
C TRP A 666 24.01 -4.90 9.97
N THR A 667 23.18 -5.08 8.96
CA THR A 667 22.10 -6.07 8.94
C THR A 667 22.28 -6.96 7.73
N ILE A 668 22.18 -8.27 7.92
CA ILE A 668 22.09 -9.26 6.84
C ILE A 668 20.91 -10.17 7.13
N ASN A 669 20.10 -10.47 6.12
CA ASN A 669 18.98 -11.39 6.24
C ASN A 669 18.84 -12.23 4.98
N ALA A 670 18.40 -13.47 5.18
CA ALA A 670 18.01 -14.41 4.14
C ALA A 670 16.51 -14.69 4.28
N PHE A 671 15.81 -14.76 3.17
CA PHE A 671 14.37 -15.02 3.15
C PHE A 671 13.98 -16.06 2.11
N ASN A 672 12.88 -16.76 2.37
CA ASN A 672 12.20 -17.67 1.46
C ASN A 672 10.70 -17.41 1.54
N ASN A 673 10.11 -17.00 0.44
CA ASN A 673 8.68 -16.76 0.28
C ASN A 673 8.11 -17.81 -0.67
N ASN A 674 7.24 -18.67 -0.14
CA ASN A 674 6.51 -19.65 -0.93
C ASN A 674 5.08 -19.16 -1.13
N ARG A 675 4.68 -18.98 -2.39
CA ARG A 675 3.38 -18.46 -2.77
C ARG A 675 2.54 -19.53 -3.41
N PHE A 676 1.32 -19.64 -2.94
CA PHE A 676 0.35 -20.64 -3.36
C PHE A 676 -0.94 -19.96 -3.81
N ASP A 677 -1.77 -20.74 -4.48
CA ASP A 677 -3.05 -20.28 -5.01
C ASP A 677 -2.89 -19.11 -6.01
N TYR A 678 -1.74 -19.05 -6.73
CA TYR A 678 -1.54 -18.04 -7.75
C TYR A 678 -2.57 -18.19 -8.85
N ILE A 679 -3.11 -17.04 -9.28
CA ILE A 679 -4.17 -16.98 -10.28
C ILE A 679 -3.53 -16.99 -11.68
N VAL A 680 -4.03 -17.90 -12.50
CA VAL A 680 -3.67 -18.06 -13.90
C VAL A 680 -4.91 -18.14 -14.77
N SER A 681 -4.73 -17.95 -16.08
CA SER A 681 -5.80 -18.11 -17.05
C SER A 681 -5.72 -19.49 -17.71
N ARG A 682 -6.88 -20.11 -17.93
CA ARG A 682 -7.03 -21.39 -18.62
C ARG A 682 -8.16 -21.32 -19.63
N ARG A 683 -8.02 -22.06 -20.72
CA ARG A 683 -9.11 -22.28 -21.67
C ARG A 683 -10.18 -23.20 -21.07
N VAL A 684 -11.42 -22.81 -21.24
CA VAL A 684 -12.59 -23.57 -20.83
C VAL A 684 -13.61 -23.57 -21.98
N ILE A 685 -14.38 -24.63 -22.07
CA ILE A 685 -15.52 -24.69 -22.97
C ILE A 685 -16.77 -24.44 -22.15
N THR A 686 -17.54 -23.45 -22.50
CA THR A 686 -18.82 -23.08 -21.92
C THR A 686 -19.87 -23.03 -23.03
N THR A 687 -21.11 -22.77 -22.71
CA THR A 687 -22.20 -22.57 -23.67
C THR A 687 -22.56 -21.09 -23.76
N ASP A 688 -22.87 -20.61 -24.95
CA ASP A 688 -23.48 -19.30 -25.14
C ASP A 688 -24.98 -19.35 -24.79
N ALA A 689 -25.65 -18.19 -24.85
CA ALA A 689 -27.09 -18.09 -24.57
C ALA A 689 -27.97 -18.96 -25.51
N THR A 690 -27.42 -19.38 -26.66
CA THR A 690 -28.12 -20.28 -27.61
C THR A 690 -27.84 -21.77 -27.36
N GLY A 691 -27.02 -22.09 -26.34
CA GLY A 691 -26.62 -23.45 -26.01
C GLY A 691 -25.46 -24.01 -26.86
N ARG A 692 -24.80 -23.19 -27.68
CA ARG A 692 -23.65 -23.61 -28.49
C ARG A 692 -22.37 -23.60 -27.67
N PRO A 693 -21.46 -24.58 -27.85
CA PRO A 693 -20.18 -24.58 -27.18
C PRO A 693 -19.30 -23.44 -27.68
N VAL A 694 -18.83 -22.61 -26.78
CA VAL A 694 -17.87 -21.53 -27.03
C VAL A 694 -16.64 -21.69 -26.15
N THR A 695 -15.48 -21.40 -26.72
CA THR A 695 -14.21 -21.41 -25.96
C THR A 695 -13.98 -20.05 -25.35
N LYS A 696 -13.84 -20.04 -24.03
CA LYS A 696 -13.49 -18.85 -23.27
C LYS A 696 -12.25 -19.07 -22.40
N THR A 697 -11.67 -18.00 -21.89
CA THR A 697 -10.60 -18.05 -20.91
C THR A 697 -11.22 -17.84 -19.52
N MET A 698 -10.76 -18.58 -18.53
CA MET A 698 -11.22 -18.44 -17.13
C MET A 698 -10.04 -18.37 -16.19
N TYR A 699 -10.21 -17.60 -15.10
CA TYR A 699 -9.23 -17.47 -14.03
C TYR A 699 -9.38 -18.57 -13.00
N ILE A 700 -8.27 -19.21 -12.62
CA ILE A 700 -8.24 -20.30 -11.63
C ILE A 700 -7.01 -20.18 -10.72
N ASN A 701 -7.12 -20.71 -9.49
CA ASN A 701 -5.98 -20.88 -8.58
C ASN A 701 -5.26 -22.19 -8.88
N GLN A 702 -4.19 -22.16 -9.61
CA GLN A 702 -3.47 -23.38 -10.00
C GLN A 702 -1.95 -23.26 -9.95
N ASP A 703 -1.43 -22.09 -9.61
CA ASP A 703 0.00 -21.84 -9.74
C ASP A 703 0.68 -21.57 -8.41
N TYR A 704 2.02 -21.58 -8.44
CA TYR A 704 2.85 -21.22 -7.32
C TYR A 704 4.02 -20.35 -7.77
N ALA A 705 4.59 -19.60 -6.83
CA ALA A 705 5.88 -18.97 -7.01
C ALA A 705 6.73 -19.15 -5.75
N LYS A 706 8.05 -19.27 -5.96
CA LYS A 706 9.04 -19.35 -4.91
C LYS A 706 10.04 -18.24 -5.09
N ILE A 707 10.25 -17.43 -4.04
CA ILE A 707 11.19 -16.32 -4.07
C ILE A 707 12.16 -16.50 -2.91
N ILE A 708 13.42 -16.67 -3.24
CA ILE A 708 14.51 -16.77 -2.25
C ILE A 708 15.47 -15.61 -2.45
N GLY A 709 16.05 -15.10 -1.36
CA GLY A 709 17.01 -14.02 -1.49
C GLY A 709 17.78 -13.72 -0.21
N VAL A 710 18.77 -12.87 -0.39
CA VAL A 710 19.62 -12.34 0.68
C VAL A 710 19.66 -10.81 0.53
N GLU A 711 19.52 -10.11 1.64
CA GLU A 711 19.62 -8.66 1.72
C GLU A 711 20.69 -8.26 2.70
N THR A 712 21.42 -7.20 2.41
CA THR A 712 22.39 -6.60 3.31
C THR A 712 22.19 -5.09 3.36
N GLN A 713 22.32 -4.54 4.54
CA GLN A 713 22.26 -3.10 4.79
C GLN A 713 23.38 -2.69 5.72
N LEU A 714 24.22 -1.78 5.27
CA LEU A 714 25.31 -1.20 6.04
C LEU A 714 25.07 0.30 6.20
N ASN A 715 24.96 0.76 7.44
CA ASN A 715 24.86 2.16 7.80
C ASN A 715 26.11 2.57 8.57
N ALA A 716 26.82 3.57 8.08
CA ALA A 716 28.06 4.04 8.71
C ALA A 716 28.01 5.55 8.96
N ARG A 717 28.26 5.96 10.19
CA ARG A 717 28.47 7.35 10.57
C ARG A 717 29.97 7.61 10.73
N LEU A 718 30.59 8.19 9.71
CA LEU A 718 32.02 8.46 9.72
C LEU A 718 32.37 9.59 10.70
N ASN A 719 31.52 10.63 10.73
CA ASN A 719 31.64 11.74 11.67
C ASN A 719 30.26 12.39 11.94
N ASN A 720 30.20 13.54 12.60
CA ASN A 720 28.93 14.22 12.92
C ASN A 720 28.22 14.78 11.68
N SER A 721 28.94 15.01 10.59
CA SER A 721 28.42 15.62 9.37
C SER A 721 28.29 14.64 8.21
N PHE A 722 28.91 13.47 8.29
CA PHE A 722 28.92 12.48 7.21
C PHE A 722 28.37 11.14 7.65
N THR A 723 27.27 10.73 7.03
CA THR A 723 26.67 9.39 7.19
C THR A 723 26.57 8.74 5.81
N SER A 724 26.97 7.49 5.70
CA SER A 724 26.90 6.68 4.49
C SER A 724 25.99 5.50 4.72
N PHE A 725 25.28 5.07 3.69
CA PHE A 725 24.53 3.82 3.69
C PHE A 725 24.85 3.03 2.41
N PHE A 726 24.81 1.73 2.54
CA PHE A 726 24.91 0.79 1.42
C PHE A 726 23.81 -0.25 1.59
N ASN A 727 23.03 -0.46 0.56
CA ASN A 727 21.99 -1.49 0.50
C ASN A 727 22.28 -2.40 -0.69
N GLY A 728 22.34 -3.71 -0.44
CA GLY A 728 22.50 -4.73 -1.47
C GLY A 728 21.45 -5.82 -1.31
N SER A 729 20.94 -6.33 -2.41
CA SER A 729 20.07 -7.51 -2.40
C SER A 729 20.36 -8.41 -3.60
N TYR A 730 20.25 -9.71 -3.34
CA TYR A 730 20.19 -10.75 -4.36
C TYR A 730 18.94 -11.59 -4.15
N GLN A 731 18.20 -11.87 -5.21
CA GLN A 731 17.00 -12.69 -5.14
C GLN A 731 16.79 -13.48 -6.42
N GLN A 732 16.01 -14.54 -6.33
CA GLN A 732 15.51 -15.31 -7.46
C GLN A 732 14.01 -15.56 -7.29
N ALA A 733 13.23 -15.18 -8.28
CA ALA A 733 11.80 -15.44 -8.35
C ALA A 733 11.52 -16.51 -9.43
N ARG A 734 11.03 -17.67 -9.02
CA ARG A 734 10.68 -18.80 -9.90
C ARG A 734 9.25 -19.23 -9.71
N GLY A 735 8.61 -19.70 -10.76
CA GLY A 735 7.23 -20.20 -10.74
C GLY A 735 6.84 -20.82 -12.06
N LYS A 736 5.57 -21.22 -12.20
CA LYS A 736 5.07 -21.89 -13.40
C LYS A 736 4.53 -20.91 -14.44
N SER A 737 3.98 -19.78 -14.01
CA SER A 737 3.47 -18.76 -14.96
C SER A 737 3.78 -17.36 -14.48
N ASN A 738 3.84 -16.42 -15.43
CA ASN A 738 4.17 -15.03 -15.12
C ASN A 738 3.04 -14.32 -14.36
N SER A 739 1.87 -14.17 -14.98
CA SER A 739 0.70 -13.56 -14.34
C SER A 739 -0.60 -13.99 -15.02
N ALA A 740 -1.72 -13.83 -14.33
CA ALA A 740 -3.03 -14.09 -14.92
C ALA A 740 -3.27 -13.21 -16.16
N ARG A 741 -2.82 -11.96 -16.14
CA ARG A 741 -2.90 -11.02 -17.26
C ARG A 741 -2.05 -11.48 -18.45
N GLU A 742 -0.77 -11.78 -18.22
CA GLU A 742 0.13 -12.24 -19.29
C GLU A 742 -0.33 -13.56 -19.86
N SER A 743 -0.79 -14.50 -19.03
CA SER A 743 -1.38 -15.75 -19.48
C SER A 743 -2.61 -15.52 -20.35
N ALA A 744 -3.50 -14.60 -19.96
CA ALA A 744 -4.69 -14.24 -20.73
C ALA A 744 -4.31 -13.60 -22.08
N LEU A 745 -3.33 -12.69 -22.09
CA LEU A 745 -2.84 -12.06 -23.31
C LEU A 745 -2.18 -13.09 -24.25
N GLN A 746 -1.35 -13.99 -23.74
CA GLN A 746 -0.74 -15.04 -24.53
C GLN A 746 -1.79 -15.93 -25.18
N ILE A 747 -2.80 -16.39 -24.40
CA ILE A 747 -3.91 -17.18 -24.93
C ILE A 747 -4.68 -16.40 -26.00
N ALA A 748 -4.92 -15.11 -25.80
CA ALA A 748 -5.64 -14.27 -26.74
C ALA A 748 -4.85 -14.05 -28.07
N GLN A 749 -3.54 -13.91 -27.97
CA GLN A 749 -2.67 -13.62 -29.14
C GLN A 749 -2.28 -14.87 -29.92
N THR A 750 -1.90 -15.94 -29.22
CA THR A 750 -1.32 -17.14 -29.85
C THR A 750 -2.24 -18.34 -29.86
N GLY A 751 -3.28 -18.32 -29.02
CA GLY A 751 -4.14 -19.47 -28.76
C GLY A 751 -3.48 -20.56 -27.90
N GLU A 752 -2.25 -20.38 -27.45
CA GLU A 752 -1.51 -21.37 -26.68
C GLU A 752 -1.65 -21.17 -25.17
N VAL A 753 -1.77 -22.25 -24.44
CA VAL A 753 -1.75 -22.23 -22.97
C VAL A 753 -0.31 -22.04 -22.51
N PRO A 754 -0.02 -21.12 -21.57
CA PRO A 754 1.32 -20.92 -21.03
C PRO A 754 1.97 -22.20 -20.54
N LEU A 755 3.28 -22.33 -20.71
CA LEU A 755 4.07 -23.48 -20.27
C LEU A 755 3.90 -23.72 -18.76
N THR A 756 3.80 -24.98 -18.36
CA THR A 756 3.64 -25.41 -16.96
C THR A 756 4.96 -25.76 -16.27
N GLN A 757 6.09 -25.54 -16.93
CA GLN A 757 7.41 -25.80 -16.37
C GLN A 757 7.84 -24.65 -15.48
N GLU A 758 8.59 -24.97 -14.40
CA GLU A 758 9.17 -23.95 -13.52
C GLU A 758 10.24 -23.15 -14.28
N GLN A 759 10.10 -21.82 -14.24
CA GLN A 759 11.01 -20.88 -14.91
C GLN A 759 11.24 -19.65 -14.04
N PHE A 760 12.22 -18.82 -14.42
CA PHE A 760 12.31 -17.48 -13.86
C PHE A 760 11.10 -16.66 -14.28
N LEU A 761 10.53 -15.95 -13.33
CA LEU A 761 9.36 -15.12 -13.59
C LEU A 761 9.76 -13.83 -14.30
N ALA A 762 8.89 -13.30 -15.17
CA ALA A 762 9.16 -12.10 -15.97
C ALA A 762 9.56 -10.87 -15.13
N TRP A 763 9.12 -10.83 -13.89
CA TRP A 763 9.48 -9.77 -12.95
C TRP A 763 10.68 -10.12 -12.06
N ASP A 764 11.43 -11.21 -12.31
CA ASP A 764 12.66 -11.50 -11.59
C ASP A 764 13.72 -10.41 -11.84
N ARG A 765 14.25 -9.87 -10.76
CA ARG A 765 15.29 -8.83 -10.76
C ARG A 765 16.35 -9.24 -9.73
N PRO A 766 17.34 -10.05 -10.14
CA PRO A 766 18.22 -10.73 -9.20
C PRO A 766 19.10 -9.79 -8.37
N TRP A 767 19.58 -8.69 -8.92
CA TRP A 767 20.54 -7.84 -8.22
C TRP A 767 20.01 -6.42 -8.04
N LYS A 768 20.27 -5.86 -6.86
CA LYS A 768 20.11 -4.45 -6.60
C LYS A 768 21.18 -3.94 -5.65
N PHE A 769 21.73 -2.78 -5.95
CA PHE A 769 22.68 -2.04 -5.10
C PHE A 769 22.27 -0.56 -5.06
N ASN A 770 22.35 0.04 -3.87
CA ASN A 770 22.12 1.47 -3.62
C ASN A 770 23.23 2.03 -2.74
#